data_07f8a70edf6c414c4df0fe9363bb8e99
#
_entry.id   07f8a70edf6c414c4df0fe9363bb8e99
#
_cell.length_a   1.000
_cell.length_b   1.000
_cell.length_c   1.000
_cell.angle_alpha   90.00
_cell.angle_beta   90.00
_cell.angle_gamma   90.00
#
_symmetry.space_group_name_H-M   'P 1'
#
loop_
_entity.id
_entity.type
_entity.pdbx_description
1 polymer ?
#
loop_
_entity_poly.entity_id
_entity_poly.type
_entity_poly.pdbx_seq_one_letter_code
_entity_poly.pdbx_strand_id
1 'polypeptide(L)'
;MMDRKQKNGKEGFYFVIDREGGQTSFRFCNNARSGGKTQQVPDFRRFTGVQRELLREFLAHKRAFEYAYDFDGDGSDTYTLSNPDERLIRHALSAGLLRNAQGEILREAEGSFRCTLHIQDVTADHVNVSLVLQDESGALVATGRKPGVKKEESGNSPPVFFTVSHRLAIAGNQIYPIEDLGLHWADTDRIFARLQKTEAPVFLSLIFSTFANLEIMYEGWRVKRIRPTSALPALLFMEIDRYEYLHVRPVSFLRGFPPLFLENEDIVSVVEMNEADKVLGVAEVIFPQPPEDLFRGMLSRGNKGAAKDSVYEENGRFIIAPDFAGDFLGKNIIDLSQQFVLLETQVLGGYKLNFSKPRVRLSMGKGIDYLSGDAVVELEGQSFSFARFMAEYRKDSFITLADGSRSLPDKRTMDRLERLISRVKGKDSEVEISYYDIPLLLKDESIEIEGAAWEDARPFFTKYNTIAKRPGEWLLENGALRPYQEFGVRWLDYLREYGMGACLADEMGLGKTIQVIALLRSLYASGTQGRCLILCPKTLVFNWTAELEKFAPELPFTVHYGNNRDSAGLDGKDFRIILSTYATLRLDVEDFQKIDFLYIILDESQNIKNLTTQTTAAVLSLKAAHKIAMSGTPVENNLGELYSLFRFLNPHFFGSEKMFNERYLHPIQDSGDEDVMKDLRSRIYPFMLRRLKRDVLKDLPAKTEETSFIELEETHLAVYHRRRQEYKQLIDGIIGSGAYSKSSFIVFKALSELRRLASVPEADGEYGGPSAKRQYLKDMVSELVQNDHKCLIFTNFLATVDLVSEDLAAMGIPNLTMTGATVDRQSLVRRFQTDNSVKAFIMTLKTGGTGLNLTAADYIFIFDPWWNSAVESQAIDRAHRIGQTNPVFCYRLIAKDTIEERIMELQKRKSDLAGALLSDDAGALKALSPEDVAYLVGDSF
;
A
#
# COMPACT_ATOMS: atom_id res chain seq x y z
N MET A 1 24.04 -32.17 46.71
CA MET A 1 23.86 -32.69 48.11
C MET A 1 22.45 -32.41 48.58
N MET A 2 21.45 -32.88 47.80
CA MET A 2 20.04 -32.87 48.17
C MET A 2 19.35 -34.07 47.49
N ASP A 3 19.84 -35.28 47.83
CA ASP A 3 19.27 -36.50 47.28
C ASP A 3 19.42 -37.61 48.28
N ARG A 4 18.80 -37.44 49.45
CA ARG A 4 18.62 -38.51 50.47
C ARG A 4 17.76 -38.05 51.66
N LYS A 5 16.44 -37.83 51.38
CA LYS A 5 15.39 -37.85 52.40
C LYS A 5 13.98 -37.77 51.80
N GLN A 6 13.55 -38.82 51.16
CA GLN A 6 12.11 -39.09 51.00
C GLN A 6 11.90 -40.60 50.83
N LYS A 7 12.17 -41.38 51.90
CA LYS A 7 11.60 -42.69 52.09
C LYS A 7 10.70 -42.58 53.28
N ASN A 8 9.57 -42.02 53.15
CA ASN A 8 8.39 -42.27 53.99
C ASN A 8 7.19 -42.10 53.08
N GLY A 9 6.39 -43.19 52.87
CA GLY A 9 5.23 -43.23 51.96
C GLY A 9 4.17 -42.24 52.37
N LYS A 10 4.23 -41.01 51.84
CA LYS A 10 3.11 -40.11 51.83
C LYS A 10 2.32 -40.40 50.56
N GLU A 11 1.04 -40.75 50.72
CA GLU A 11 0.07 -40.84 49.65
C GLU A 11 0.11 -39.51 48.87
N GLY A 12 0.48 -39.60 47.60
CA GLY A 12 0.47 -38.47 46.69
C GLY A 12 -0.48 -38.72 45.54
N PHE A 13 -0.91 -37.65 44.87
CA PHE A 13 -1.73 -37.73 43.67
C PHE A 13 -1.10 -36.91 42.56
N TYR A 14 -1.55 -37.11 41.32
CA TYR A 14 -1.25 -36.32 40.16
C TYR A 14 -2.48 -36.23 39.25
N PHE A 15 -2.45 -35.27 38.32
CA PHE A 15 -3.44 -35.15 37.30
C PHE A 15 -2.86 -35.61 35.96
N VAL A 16 -3.68 -36.30 35.16
CA VAL A 16 -3.37 -36.64 33.77
C VAL A 16 -4.21 -35.78 32.88
N ILE A 17 -3.55 -35.11 31.99
CA ILE A 17 -4.23 -34.37 30.92
C ILE A 17 -4.07 -35.12 29.60
N ASP A 18 -5.19 -35.36 28.92
CA ASP A 18 -5.25 -36.12 27.69
C ASP A 18 -6.35 -35.58 26.80
N ARG A 19 -6.41 -36.00 25.55
CA ARG A 19 -7.44 -35.66 24.59
C ARG A 19 -8.07 -36.91 24.00
N GLU A 20 -9.32 -37.15 24.31
CA GLU A 20 -10.15 -38.24 23.78
C GLU A 20 -11.42 -37.71 23.15
N GLY A 21 -11.70 -38.14 21.90
CA GLY A 21 -12.95 -37.75 21.17
C GLY A 21 -13.12 -36.25 20.94
N GLY A 22 -12.01 -35.50 20.81
CA GLY A 22 -12.06 -34.05 20.58
C GLY A 22 -12.17 -33.19 21.85
N GLN A 23 -12.30 -33.79 23.01
CA GLN A 23 -12.37 -33.10 24.31
C GLN A 23 -11.10 -33.29 25.13
N THR A 24 -10.66 -32.22 25.77
CA THR A 24 -9.57 -32.28 26.75
C THR A 24 -10.10 -32.86 28.03
N SER A 25 -9.53 -33.99 28.49
CA SER A 25 -9.84 -34.63 29.78
C SER A 25 -8.77 -34.34 30.81
N PHE A 26 -9.15 -33.93 32.00
CA PHE A 26 -8.26 -33.69 33.14
C PHE A 26 -8.65 -34.68 34.25
N ARG A 27 -7.86 -35.72 34.43
CA ARG A 27 -8.18 -36.86 35.25
C ARG A 27 -7.34 -36.87 36.53
N PHE A 28 -7.98 -37.04 37.68
CA PHE A 28 -7.33 -37.24 38.97
C PHE A 28 -6.81 -38.70 39.11
N CYS A 29 -5.53 -38.85 39.47
CA CYS A 29 -4.90 -40.17 39.70
C CYS A 29 -4.25 -40.21 41.06
N ASN A 30 -4.53 -41.27 41.85
CA ASN A 30 -3.93 -41.47 43.16
C ASN A 30 -2.74 -42.44 43.12
N ASN A 31 -1.62 -42.12 43.80
CA ASN A 31 -0.41 -42.95 43.85
C ASN A 31 -0.48 -44.17 44.78
N ALA A 32 -1.63 -44.55 45.29
CA ALA A 32 -1.76 -45.73 46.18
C ALA A 32 -1.40 -47.02 45.42
N ARG A 33 -0.37 -47.73 45.93
CA ARG A 33 0.04 -49.05 45.46
C ARG A 33 -1.07 -50.08 45.66
N SER A 34 -1.92 -50.26 44.71
CA SER A 34 -2.66 -51.50 44.48
C SER A 34 -3.31 -51.48 43.10
N GLY A 35 -3.12 -52.55 42.36
CA GLY A 35 -3.62 -52.71 41.00
C GLY A 35 -5.11 -52.44 40.90
N GLY A 36 -5.42 -51.61 39.94
CA GLY A 36 -6.70 -51.33 39.28
C GLY A 36 -7.93 -51.53 40.14
N LYS A 37 -8.58 -50.45 40.35
CA LYS A 37 -9.99 -50.21 40.69
C LYS A 37 -10.24 -49.47 42.00
N THR A 38 -11.11 -48.48 41.83
CA THR A 38 -11.86 -47.65 42.77
C THR A 38 -11.22 -46.37 43.20
N GLN A 39 -11.68 -45.37 42.55
CA GLN A 39 -11.55 -43.99 42.88
C GLN A 39 -12.60 -43.64 43.93
N GLN A 40 -12.23 -43.67 45.20
CA GLN A 40 -13.04 -43.01 46.25
C GLN A 40 -12.65 -41.57 46.36
N VAL A 41 -13.62 -40.68 46.64
CA VAL A 41 -13.37 -39.26 46.90
C VAL A 41 -12.19 -39.14 47.86
N PRO A 42 -11.09 -38.48 47.47
CA PRO A 42 -9.92 -38.40 48.35
C PRO A 42 -10.29 -37.63 49.61
N ASP A 43 -9.94 -38.22 50.77
CA ASP A 43 -10.13 -37.54 52.05
C ASP A 43 -9.17 -36.33 52.12
N PHE A 44 -9.73 -35.13 52.06
CA PHE A 44 -9.00 -33.85 52.11
C PHE A 44 -8.05 -33.73 53.30
N ARG A 45 -8.30 -34.50 54.41
CA ARG A 45 -7.46 -34.45 55.61
C ARG A 45 -6.08 -35.08 55.38
N ARG A 46 -5.90 -35.89 54.35
CA ARG A 46 -4.66 -36.59 54.06
C ARG A 46 -3.65 -35.73 53.30
N PHE A 47 -4.08 -34.62 52.73
CA PHE A 47 -3.27 -33.72 51.90
C PHE A 47 -3.06 -32.37 52.60
N THR A 48 -1.87 -31.78 52.41
CA THR A 48 -1.50 -30.49 53.02
C THR A 48 -0.99 -29.48 51.98
N GLY A 49 -1.09 -28.19 52.29
CA GLY A 49 -0.57 -27.12 51.43
C GLY A 49 -1.18 -27.09 50.03
N VAL A 50 -0.33 -26.93 49.01
CA VAL A 50 -0.71 -26.76 47.59
C VAL A 50 -1.55 -27.94 47.09
N GLN A 51 -1.26 -29.16 47.50
CA GLN A 51 -2.03 -30.33 47.04
C GLN A 51 -3.49 -30.25 47.51
N ARG A 52 -3.72 -29.79 48.73
CA ARG A 52 -5.07 -29.64 49.31
C ARG A 52 -5.87 -28.53 48.63
N GLU A 53 -5.18 -27.47 48.27
CA GLU A 53 -5.77 -26.32 47.53
C GLU A 53 -6.16 -26.71 46.13
N LEU A 54 -5.28 -27.36 45.38
CA LEU A 54 -5.53 -27.89 44.04
C LEU A 54 -6.72 -28.89 44.00
N LEU A 55 -6.78 -29.77 44.97
CA LEU A 55 -7.87 -30.75 45.05
C LEU A 55 -9.23 -30.07 45.33
N ARG A 56 -9.23 -29.01 46.14
CA ARG A 56 -10.42 -28.18 46.35
C ARG A 56 -10.87 -27.49 45.12
N GLU A 57 -9.96 -26.86 44.38
CA GLU A 57 -10.20 -26.18 43.14
C GLU A 57 -10.76 -27.14 42.08
N PHE A 58 -10.15 -28.32 41.91
CA PHE A 58 -10.64 -29.36 41.00
C PHE A 58 -12.07 -29.80 41.33
N LEU A 59 -12.37 -30.05 42.59
CA LEU A 59 -13.71 -30.50 43.01
C LEU A 59 -14.75 -29.36 42.93
N ALA A 60 -14.32 -28.13 43.10
CA ALA A 60 -15.22 -27.00 42.93
C ALA A 60 -15.63 -26.86 41.46
N HIS A 61 -14.69 -26.98 40.53
CA HIS A 61 -15.00 -26.96 39.08
C HIS A 61 -15.87 -28.14 38.67
N LYS A 62 -15.60 -29.32 39.18
CA LYS A 62 -16.47 -30.50 38.90
C LYS A 62 -17.91 -30.28 39.37
N ARG A 63 -18.12 -29.74 40.55
CA ARG A 63 -19.48 -29.44 41.09
C ARG A 63 -20.17 -28.36 40.28
N ALA A 64 -19.48 -27.29 39.88
CA ALA A 64 -20.07 -26.26 39.06
C ALA A 64 -20.52 -26.79 37.70
N PHE A 65 -19.75 -27.72 37.11
CA PHE A 65 -20.10 -28.34 35.84
C PHE A 65 -21.30 -29.30 35.97
N GLU A 66 -21.39 -30.10 37.06
CA GLU A 66 -22.53 -30.99 37.32
C GLU A 66 -23.84 -30.22 37.58
N TYR A 67 -23.78 -29.01 38.13
CA TYR A 67 -24.94 -28.13 38.30
C TYR A 67 -25.38 -27.39 37.01
N ALA A 68 -24.51 -27.21 36.08
CA ALA A 68 -24.83 -26.46 34.84
C ALA A 68 -25.47 -27.34 33.77
N TYR A 69 -25.24 -28.66 33.82
CA TYR A 69 -25.79 -29.62 32.88
C TYR A 69 -26.49 -30.72 33.69
N ASP A 70 -27.81 -30.77 33.65
CA ASP A 70 -28.67 -31.85 34.22
C ASP A 70 -28.41 -33.15 33.43
N PHE A 71 -27.29 -33.81 33.75
CA PHE A 71 -26.97 -35.14 33.21
C PHE A 71 -27.46 -36.22 34.12
N ASP A 72 -28.51 -36.95 33.70
CA ASP A 72 -28.89 -38.25 34.22
C ASP A 72 -27.66 -39.18 34.15
N GLY A 73 -27.14 -39.51 35.28
CA GLY A 73 -25.87 -40.18 35.38
C GLY A 73 -25.88 -41.61 34.90
N ASP A 74 -25.11 -41.91 33.87
CA ASP A 74 -24.54 -43.25 33.70
C ASP A 74 -23.33 -43.37 34.64
N GLY A 75 -23.40 -44.29 35.57
CA GLY A 75 -22.50 -44.45 36.70
C GLY A 75 -21.07 -44.84 36.41
N SER A 76 -20.30 -44.02 35.69
CA SER A 76 -18.84 -44.16 35.61
C SER A 76 -18.15 -43.24 36.61
N ASP A 77 -17.70 -43.84 37.75
CA ASP A 77 -16.94 -43.20 38.84
C ASP A 77 -15.53 -42.75 38.46
N THR A 78 -15.39 -42.03 37.34
CA THR A 78 -14.08 -41.45 36.98
C THR A 78 -14.06 -39.97 37.36
N TYR A 79 -13.16 -39.60 38.30
CA TYR A 79 -12.82 -38.22 38.64
C TYR A 79 -12.14 -37.55 37.42
N THR A 80 -12.90 -37.29 36.42
CA THR A 80 -12.48 -36.61 35.18
C THR A 80 -13.26 -35.32 35.02
N LEU A 81 -12.58 -34.26 34.75
CA LEU A 81 -13.10 -32.96 34.40
C LEU A 81 -12.91 -32.76 32.87
N SER A 82 -13.99 -32.61 32.14
CA SER A 82 -13.90 -32.21 30.71
C SER A 82 -13.68 -30.72 30.64
N ASN A 83 -12.71 -30.31 29.85
CA ASN A 83 -12.38 -28.89 29.57
C ASN A 83 -12.03 -28.09 30.85
N PRO A 84 -10.92 -28.41 31.48
CA PRO A 84 -10.48 -27.77 32.71
C PRO A 84 -10.14 -26.27 32.44
N ASP A 85 -10.41 -25.43 33.46
CA ASP A 85 -9.97 -24.04 33.45
C ASP A 85 -8.43 -23.95 33.33
N GLU A 86 -7.91 -23.01 32.58
CA GLU A 86 -6.48 -22.77 32.42
C GLU A 86 -5.74 -22.55 33.76
N ARG A 87 -6.42 -21.87 34.71
CA ARG A 87 -5.86 -21.67 36.07
C ARG A 87 -5.57 -22.95 36.77
N LEU A 88 -6.49 -23.92 36.70
CA LEU A 88 -6.31 -25.24 37.30
C LEU A 88 -5.14 -26.01 36.66
N ILE A 89 -5.02 -25.91 35.31
CA ILE A 89 -3.89 -26.54 34.59
C ILE A 89 -2.57 -25.91 35.04
N ARG A 90 -2.46 -24.58 35.04
CA ARG A 90 -1.25 -23.85 35.46
C ARG A 90 -0.90 -24.13 36.92
N HIS A 91 -1.87 -24.21 37.79
CA HIS A 91 -1.65 -24.51 39.17
C HIS A 91 -1.16 -25.96 39.38
N ALA A 92 -1.72 -26.94 38.66
CA ALA A 92 -1.23 -28.31 38.67
C ALA A 92 0.18 -28.46 38.09
N LEU A 93 0.48 -27.68 37.04
CA LEU A 93 1.80 -27.60 36.38
C LEU A 93 2.85 -27.04 37.34
N SER A 94 2.60 -25.90 37.97
CA SER A 94 3.52 -25.25 38.93
C SER A 94 3.78 -26.09 40.16
N ALA A 95 2.81 -26.92 40.57
CA ALA A 95 2.95 -27.85 41.63
C ALA A 95 3.73 -29.15 41.27
N GLY A 96 4.06 -29.32 39.95
CA GLY A 96 4.74 -30.55 39.45
C GLY A 96 3.85 -31.80 39.48
N LEU A 97 2.53 -31.62 39.51
CA LEU A 97 1.52 -32.68 39.63
C LEU A 97 0.79 -33.01 38.31
N LEU A 98 1.18 -32.38 37.22
CA LEU A 98 0.58 -32.58 35.91
C LEU A 98 1.41 -33.57 35.07
N ARG A 99 0.74 -34.54 34.45
CA ARG A 99 1.35 -35.56 33.58
C ARG A 99 0.58 -35.67 32.25
N ASN A 100 1.29 -36.14 31.20
CA ASN A 100 0.67 -36.50 29.93
C ASN A 100 -0.02 -37.89 30.01
N ALA A 101 -0.67 -38.28 28.90
CA ALA A 101 -1.36 -39.59 28.82
C ALA A 101 -0.40 -40.80 29.03
N GLN A 102 0.88 -40.64 28.76
CA GLN A 102 1.93 -41.65 28.95
C GLN A 102 2.44 -41.72 30.42
N GLY A 103 1.97 -40.82 31.28
CA GLY A 103 2.35 -40.74 32.69
C GLY A 103 3.64 -39.95 32.94
N GLU A 104 4.17 -39.27 31.93
CA GLU A 104 5.38 -38.42 32.07
C GLU A 104 5.00 -37.05 32.65
N ILE A 105 5.89 -36.52 33.49
CA ILE A 105 5.69 -35.19 34.10
C ILE A 105 5.82 -34.14 33.02
N LEU A 106 4.77 -33.32 32.87
CA LEU A 106 4.79 -32.16 31.97
C LEU A 106 5.62 -31.03 32.56
N ARG A 107 6.37 -30.35 31.71
CA ARG A 107 7.18 -29.18 32.05
C ARG A 107 6.79 -28.02 31.13
N GLU A 108 6.82 -26.84 31.68
CA GLU A 108 6.60 -25.64 30.86
C GLU A 108 7.85 -25.36 30.00
N ALA A 109 7.64 -25.10 28.72
CA ALA A 109 8.69 -24.72 27.81
C ALA A 109 9.05 -23.24 28.04
N GLU A 110 10.35 -22.93 28.04
CA GLU A 110 10.83 -21.55 28.14
C GLU A 110 10.71 -20.85 26.80
N GLY A 111 10.20 -19.61 26.78
CA GLY A 111 10.04 -18.79 25.61
C GLY A 111 8.59 -18.48 25.24
N SER A 112 8.38 -17.70 24.18
CA SER A 112 7.09 -17.41 23.60
C SER A 112 6.88 -18.25 22.34
N PHE A 113 5.69 -18.79 22.15
CA PHE A 113 5.36 -19.70 21.06
C PHE A 113 4.13 -19.19 20.32
N ARG A 114 4.11 -19.40 19.00
CA ARG A 114 3.01 -19.00 18.13
C ARG A 114 2.38 -20.20 17.45
N CYS A 115 1.07 -20.18 17.33
CA CYS A 115 0.37 -21.08 16.45
C CYS A 115 0.10 -20.37 15.12
N THR A 116 0.49 -21.02 14.02
CA THR A 116 0.21 -20.56 12.66
C THR A 116 -0.68 -21.58 11.96
N LEU A 117 -1.61 -21.09 11.13
CA LEU A 117 -2.45 -21.93 10.28
C LEU A 117 -1.74 -22.14 8.95
N HIS A 118 -1.47 -23.38 8.58
CA HIS A 118 -0.85 -23.73 7.30
C HIS A 118 -1.86 -24.38 6.39
N ILE A 119 -1.99 -23.82 5.19
CA ILE A 119 -2.78 -24.36 4.08
C ILE A 119 -1.79 -24.82 3.02
N GLN A 120 -1.71 -26.13 2.78
CA GLN A 120 -0.71 -26.78 1.93
C GLN A 120 -1.35 -27.83 1.04
N ASP A 121 -0.54 -28.36 0.09
CA ASP A 121 -0.94 -29.40 -0.86
C ASP A 121 -2.22 -28.99 -1.63
N VAL A 122 -2.26 -27.76 -2.10
CA VAL A 122 -3.37 -27.26 -2.93
C VAL A 122 -3.29 -27.90 -4.31
N THR A 123 -4.20 -28.86 -4.56
CA THR A 123 -4.33 -29.54 -5.85
C THR A 123 -5.56 -29.05 -6.61
N ALA A 124 -5.82 -29.58 -7.80
CA ALA A 124 -7.04 -29.25 -8.55
C ALA A 124 -8.32 -29.55 -7.76
N ASP A 125 -8.28 -30.57 -6.89
CA ASP A 125 -9.49 -31.08 -6.23
C ASP A 125 -9.50 -30.90 -4.71
N HIS A 126 -8.35 -30.69 -4.06
CA HIS A 126 -8.27 -30.71 -2.60
C HIS A 126 -7.27 -29.70 -2.03
N VAL A 127 -7.52 -29.26 -0.79
CA VAL A 127 -6.58 -28.49 0.05
C VAL A 127 -6.41 -29.17 1.41
N ASN A 128 -5.20 -29.12 1.98
CA ASN A 128 -4.91 -29.59 3.34
C ASN A 128 -4.68 -28.40 4.27
N VAL A 129 -5.33 -28.40 5.41
CA VAL A 129 -5.21 -27.35 6.43
C VAL A 129 -4.65 -27.95 7.71
N SER A 130 -3.67 -27.30 8.33
CA SER A 130 -3.04 -27.75 9.57
C SER A 130 -2.59 -26.58 10.46
N LEU A 131 -2.60 -26.79 11.77
CA LEU A 131 -1.97 -25.90 12.73
C LEU A 131 -0.51 -26.29 12.95
N VAL A 132 0.35 -25.31 13.10
CA VAL A 132 1.79 -25.47 13.32
C VAL A 132 2.20 -24.62 14.51
N LEU A 133 2.96 -25.24 15.45
CA LEU A 133 3.54 -24.54 16.59
C LEU A 133 4.99 -24.14 16.24
N GLN A 134 5.31 -22.87 16.41
CA GLN A 134 6.61 -22.29 16.12
C GLN A 134 7.14 -21.52 17.33
N ASP A 135 8.46 -21.45 17.46
CA ASP A 135 9.13 -20.59 18.43
C ASP A 135 9.27 -19.14 17.93
N GLU A 136 9.88 -18.27 18.73
CA GLU A 136 10.11 -16.86 18.39
C GLU A 136 10.95 -16.66 17.11
N SER A 137 11.80 -17.61 16.76
CA SER A 137 12.61 -17.58 15.54
C SER A 137 11.84 -18.03 14.30
N GLY A 138 10.62 -18.56 14.47
CA GLY A 138 9.82 -19.18 13.41
C GLY A 138 10.19 -20.65 13.14
N ALA A 139 11.03 -21.26 13.98
CA ALA A 139 11.38 -22.67 13.83
C ALA A 139 10.23 -23.59 14.27
N LEU A 140 10.02 -24.66 13.50
CA LEU A 140 8.96 -25.64 13.75
C LEU A 140 9.21 -26.42 15.04
N VAL A 141 8.30 -26.34 16.00
CA VAL A 141 8.33 -27.06 17.28
C VAL A 141 7.45 -28.31 17.21
N ALA A 142 6.23 -28.17 16.75
CA ALA A 142 5.29 -29.27 16.66
C ALA A 142 4.21 -29.00 15.58
N THR A 143 3.56 -30.08 15.10
CA THR A 143 2.45 -29.97 14.13
C THR A 143 1.17 -30.55 14.74
N GLY A 144 0.03 -29.94 14.42
CA GLY A 144 -1.26 -30.48 14.78
C GLY A 144 -1.54 -31.83 14.11
N ARG A 145 -2.47 -32.61 14.66
CA ARG A 145 -2.79 -33.96 14.19
C ARG A 145 -3.45 -33.89 12.81
N LYS A 146 -2.89 -34.56 11.80
CA LYS A 146 -3.52 -34.71 10.49
C LYS A 146 -4.60 -35.80 10.56
N PRO A 147 -5.84 -35.57 10.07
CA PRO A 147 -6.86 -36.62 10.00
C PRO A 147 -6.43 -37.69 8.99
N GLY A 148 -6.57 -38.95 9.39
CA GLY A 148 -6.39 -40.13 8.49
C GLY A 148 -4.97 -40.63 8.28
N VAL A 149 -3.94 -40.02 8.85
CA VAL A 149 -2.56 -40.53 8.78
C VAL A 149 -2.33 -41.51 9.92
N LYS A 150 -2.23 -42.82 9.61
CA LYS A 150 -1.67 -43.82 10.55
C LYS A 150 -0.21 -43.42 10.80
N LYS A 151 0.22 -43.53 12.07
CA LYS A 151 1.61 -43.31 12.52
C LYS A 151 2.60 -43.95 11.54
N GLU A 152 3.23 -43.19 10.68
CA GLU A 152 4.48 -43.63 10.06
C GLU A 152 5.62 -43.43 11.08
N GLU A 153 6.20 -44.53 11.50
CA GLU A 153 7.40 -44.56 12.31
C GLU A 153 8.65 -44.20 11.47
N SER A 154 8.71 -42.96 11.00
CA SER A 154 9.94 -42.40 10.47
C SER A 154 10.52 -41.42 11.49
N GLY A 155 11.69 -41.70 11.99
CA GLY A 155 12.32 -41.07 13.14
C GLY A 155 12.69 -39.59 13.04
N ASN A 156 12.03 -38.82 12.17
CA ASN A 156 12.30 -37.39 11.95
C ASN A 156 11.03 -36.53 11.82
N SER A 157 9.85 -37.07 12.13
CA SER A 157 8.62 -36.26 12.08
C SER A 157 8.51 -35.41 13.34
N PRO A 158 8.11 -34.11 13.23
CA PRO A 158 7.90 -33.27 14.39
C PRO A 158 6.81 -33.85 15.30
N PRO A 159 6.89 -33.62 16.63
CA PRO A 159 5.90 -34.10 17.56
C PRO A 159 4.51 -33.53 17.25
N VAL A 160 3.48 -34.33 17.54
CA VAL A 160 2.08 -33.88 17.38
C VAL A 160 1.67 -33.12 18.63
N PHE A 161 1.09 -31.95 18.47
CA PHE A 161 0.55 -31.18 19.59
C PHE A 161 -0.98 -31.12 19.56
N PHE A 162 -1.55 -30.79 20.70
CA PHE A 162 -2.95 -30.39 20.83
C PHE A 162 -3.09 -29.21 21.81
N THR A 163 -4.08 -28.37 21.60
CA THR A 163 -4.37 -27.25 22.47
C THR A 163 -5.23 -27.71 23.64
N VAL A 164 -4.94 -27.20 24.83
CA VAL A 164 -5.69 -27.51 26.06
C VAL A 164 -6.43 -26.30 26.63
N SER A 165 -6.02 -25.10 26.16
CA SER A 165 -6.71 -23.84 26.40
C SER A 165 -6.39 -22.87 25.24
N HIS A 166 -6.96 -21.67 25.29
CA HIS A 166 -6.65 -20.60 24.32
C HIS A 166 -5.17 -20.22 24.29
N ARG A 167 -4.42 -20.50 25.37
CA ARG A 167 -3.05 -20.05 25.59
C ARG A 167 -2.08 -21.16 25.92
N LEU A 168 -2.51 -22.42 25.85
CA LEU A 168 -1.68 -23.57 26.20
C LEU A 168 -1.80 -24.68 25.17
N ALA A 169 -0.67 -25.20 24.72
CA ALA A 169 -0.56 -26.37 23.86
C ALA A 169 0.34 -27.44 24.51
N ILE A 170 0.08 -28.70 24.25
CA ILE A 170 0.89 -29.83 24.74
C ILE A 170 1.46 -30.61 23.56
N ALA A 171 2.77 -30.85 23.58
CA ALA A 171 3.45 -31.77 22.67
C ALA A 171 4.45 -32.61 23.42
N GLY A 172 4.31 -33.93 23.37
CA GLY A 172 5.14 -34.85 24.14
C GLY A 172 5.02 -34.65 25.65
N ASN A 173 6.12 -34.33 26.30
CA ASN A 173 6.19 -34.07 27.75
C ASN A 173 6.34 -32.57 28.09
N GLN A 174 6.08 -31.69 27.13
CA GLN A 174 6.15 -30.24 27.33
C GLN A 174 4.78 -29.57 27.12
N ILE A 175 4.54 -28.51 27.89
CA ILE A 175 3.43 -27.60 27.75
C ILE A 175 3.98 -26.25 27.27
N TYR A 176 3.42 -25.73 26.22
CA TYR A 176 3.86 -24.53 25.54
C TYR A 176 2.87 -23.39 25.80
N PRO A 177 3.31 -22.29 26.43
CA PRO A 177 2.51 -21.06 26.45
C PRO A 177 2.47 -20.49 25.04
N ILE A 178 1.25 -20.31 24.50
CA ILE A 178 1.02 -19.78 23.16
C ILE A 178 0.30 -18.44 23.22
N GLU A 179 0.42 -17.65 22.16
CA GLU A 179 -0.39 -16.44 21.99
C GLU A 179 -1.87 -16.81 21.97
N ASP A 180 -2.74 -15.88 22.46
CA ASP A 180 -4.17 -16.13 22.55
C ASP A 180 -4.77 -16.41 21.17
N LEU A 181 -5.26 -17.62 20.96
CA LEU A 181 -5.82 -18.05 19.68
C LEU A 181 -7.19 -17.40 19.38
N GLY A 182 -7.82 -16.79 20.37
CA GLY A 182 -9.16 -16.20 20.22
C GLY A 182 -10.27 -17.21 19.91
N LEU A 183 -9.99 -18.50 20.11
CA LEU A 183 -10.85 -19.61 19.71
C LEU A 183 -11.44 -20.36 20.87
N HIS A 184 -12.63 -20.91 20.67
CA HIS A 184 -13.11 -22.00 21.50
C HIS A 184 -12.28 -23.25 21.17
N TRP A 185 -11.55 -23.81 22.10
CA TRP A 185 -10.66 -24.98 21.93
C TRP A 185 -11.38 -26.22 21.28
N ALA A 186 -12.71 -26.31 21.34
CA ALA A 186 -13.50 -27.35 20.66
C ALA A 186 -13.48 -27.24 19.12
N ASP A 187 -13.12 -26.08 18.58
CA ASP A 187 -13.14 -25.84 17.12
C ASP A 187 -11.83 -26.25 16.44
N THR A 188 -10.77 -26.52 17.21
CA THR A 188 -9.47 -26.93 16.63
C THR A 188 -9.52 -28.25 15.86
N ASP A 189 -10.44 -29.16 16.19
CA ASP A 189 -10.57 -30.45 15.46
C ASP A 189 -11.30 -30.31 14.12
N ARG A 190 -12.06 -29.24 13.93
CA ARG A 190 -12.74 -28.93 12.65
C ARG A 190 -11.80 -28.40 11.59
N ILE A 191 -10.61 -27.94 11.98
CA ILE A 191 -9.63 -27.32 11.08
C ILE A 191 -8.91 -28.35 10.21
N PHE A 192 -8.84 -29.61 10.66
CA PHE A 192 -8.14 -30.66 9.91
C PHE A 192 -9.06 -31.28 8.88
N ALA A 193 -9.30 -30.58 7.77
CA ALA A 193 -10.17 -31.10 6.71
C ALA A 193 -9.42 -31.13 5.37
N ARG A 194 -9.69 -32.18 4.61
CA ARG A 194 -9.37 -32.24 3.20
C ARG A 194 -10.62 -31.78 2.42
N LEU A 195 -10.49 -30.68 1.68
CA LEU A 195 -11.63 -30.04 1.05
C LEU A 195 -11.63 -30.24 -0.45
N GLN A 196 -12.83 -30.30 -1.05
CA GLN A 196 -12.99 -30.17 -2.49
C GLN A 196 -12.76 -28.72 -2.90
N LYS A 197 -12.02 -28.50 -3.98
CA LYS A 197 -11.60 -27.17 -4.41
C LYS A 197 -12.75 -26.23 -4.80
N THR A 198 -13.86 -26.79 -5.28
CA THR A 198 -15.07 -26.03 -5.61
C THR A 198 -15.67 -25.32 -4.40
N GLU A 199 -15.42 -25.83 -3.22
CA GLU A 199 -15.89 -25.28 -1.95
C GLU A 199 -14.78 -24.47 -1.23
N ALA A 200 -13.55 -24.50 -1.75
CA ALA A 200 -12.39 -23.93 -1.09
C ALA A 200 -12.53 -22.45 -0.73
N PRO A 201 -13.02 -21.54 -1.59
CA PRO A 201 -13.17 -20.13 -1.23
C PRO A 201 -14.13 -19.91 -0.07
N VAL A 202 -15.25 -20.62 -0.03
CA VAL A 202 -16.26 -20.55 1.03
C VAL A 202 -15.69 -21.08 2.35
N PHE A 203 -15.07 -22.25 2.29
CA PHE A 203 -14.49 -22.86 3.46
C PHE A 203 -13.26 -22.11 3.99
N LEU A 204 -12.40 -21.62 3.11
CA LEU A 204 -11.28 -20.76 3.52
C LEU A 204 -11.80 -19.50 4.20
N SER A 205 -12.83 -18.87 3.66
CA SER A 205 -13.44 -17.69 4.30
C SER A 205 -14.03 -18.01 5.67
N LEU A 206 -14.64 -19.19 5.86
CA LEU A 206 -15.12 -19.66 7.16
C LEU A 206 -13.94 -19.89 8.14
N ILE A 207 -12.86 -20.53 7.69
CA ILE A 207 -11.64 -20.69 8.49
C ILE A 207 -11.07 -19.34 8.90
N PHE A 208 -10.93 -18.41 7.98
CA PHE A 208 -10.40 -17.08 8.28
C PHE A 208 -11.30 -16.27 9.20
N SER A 209 -12.61 -16.48 9.13
CA SER A 209 -13.57 -15.87 10.06
C SER A 209 -13.43 -16.45 11.47
N THR A 210 -13.30 -17.77 11.56
CA THR A 210 -13.16 -18.49 12.85
C THR A 210 -11.81 -18.21 13.51
N PHE A 211 -10.74 -18.08 12.73
CA PHE A 211 -9.35 -17.91 13.20
C PHE A 211 -8.81 -16.49 12.91
N ALA A 212 -9.64 -15.48 13.14
CA ALA A 212 -9.33 -14.09 12.84
C ALA A 212 -8.02 -13.59 13.45
N ASN A 213 -7.54 -14.18 14.57
CA ASN A 213 -6.32 -13.77 15.26
C ASN A 213 -5.07 -14.57 14.87
N LEU A 214 -5.22 -15.64 14.08
CA LEU A 214 -4.08 -16.47 13.68
C LEU A 214 -3.35 -15.89 12.47
N GLU A 215 -2.02 -16.08 12.47
CA GLU A 215 -1.22 -15.89 11.27
C GLU A 215 -1.44 -17.07 10.32
N ILE A 216 -1.65 -16.78 9.03
CA ILE A 216 -2.00 -17.80 8.04
C ILE A 216 -0.94 -17.87 6.96
N MET A 217 -0.45 -19.08 6.74
CA MET A 217 0.50 -19.44 5.69
C MET A 217 -0.23 -20.25 4.60
N TYR A 218 -0.24 -19.76 3.39
CA TYR A 218 -0.83 -20.43 2.23
C TYR A 218 0.26 -20.83 1.26
N GLU A 219 0.44 -22.14 1.00
CA GLU A 219 1.52 -22.68 0.15
C GLU A 219 2.91 -22.11 0.48
N GLY A 220 3.20 -21.91 1.77
CA GLY A 220 4.44 -21.33 2.26
C GLY A 220 4.53 -19.79 2.23
N TRP A 221 3.48 -19.10 1.80
CA TRP A 221 3.41 -17.64 1.76
C TRP A 221 2.54 -17.10 2.89
N ARG A 222 2.97 -16.03 3.53
CA ARG A 222 2.18 -15.33 4.55
C ARG A 222 1.02 -14.60 3.88
N VAL A 223 -0.23 -14.93 4.25
CA VAL A 223 -1.42 -14.27 3.75
C VAL A 223 -1.56 -12.90 4.43
N LYS A 224 -1.67 -11.84 3.62
CA LYS A 224 -1.83 -10.48 4.13
C LYS A 224 -3.28 -10.18 4.43
N ARG A 225 -3.53 -9.46 5.54
CA ARG A 225 -4.82 -8.80 5.75
C ARG A 225 -4.88 -7.58 4.85
N ILE A 226 -5.95 -7.52 4.06
CA ILE A 226 -6.26 -6.37 3.19
C ILE A 226 -7.33 -5.50 3.87
N ARG A 227 -7.66 -4.36 3.26
CA ARG A 227 -8.66 -3.46 3.83
C ARG A 227 -10.01 -4.15 3.96
N PRO A 228 -10.78 -3.82 5.03
CA PRO A 228 -12.13 -4.33 5.20
C PRO A 228 -13.01 -4.02 3.98
N THR A 229 -13.91 -4.94 3.67
CA THR A 229 -14.91 -4.77 2.60
C THR A 229 -16.30 -4.69 3.19
N SER A 230 -17.18 -3.87 2.61
CA SER A 230 -18.56 -3.76 3.08
C SER A 230 -19.47 -4.67 2.28
N ALA A 231 -20.30 -5.42 2.99
CA ALA A 231 -21.41 -6.13 2.37
C ALA A 231 -22.45 -5.11 1.90
N LEU A 232 -23.00 -5.34 0.71
CA LEU A 232 -24.06 -4.54 0.14
C LEU A 232 -25.41 -5.23 0.39
N PRO A 233 -26.46 -4.51 0.75
CA PRO A 233 -27.79 -5.08 0.79
C PRO A 233 -28.22 -5.48 -0.62
N ALA A 234 -28.78 -6.70 -0.76
CA ALA A 234 -29.25 -7.21 -2.03
C ALA A 234 -30.64 -7.84 -1.91
N LEU A 235 -31.37 -7.88 -3.01
CA LEU A 235 -32.63 -8.59 -3.15
C LEU A 235 -32.48 -9.69 -4.19
N LEU A 236 -32.64 -10.94 -3.75
CA LEU A 236 -32.69 -12.10 -4.61
C LEU A 236 -34.15 -12.38 -4.97
N PHE A 237 -34.48 -12.18 -6.26
CA PHE A 237 -35.78 -12.54 -6.83
C PHE A 237 -35.75 -14.05 -7.17
N MET A 238 -36.47 -14.85 -6.41
CA MET A 238 -36.34 -16.31 -6.51
C MET A 238 -37.21 -16.89 -7.60
N GLU A 239 -38.51 -16.65 -7.53
CA GLU A 239 -39.52 -17.17 -8.45
C GLU A 239 -40.84 -16.40 -8.39
N ILE A 240 -41.66 -16.53 -9.41
CA ILE A 240 -43.09 -16.24 -9.35
C ILE A 240 -43.78 -17.64 -9.35
N ASP A 241 -44.49 -17.95 -8.29
CA ASP A 241 -45.10 -19.27 -8.11
C ASP A 241 -46.34 -19.46 -9.01
N ARG A 242 -46.93 -20.67 -8.98
CA ARG A 242 -48.14 -20.99 -9.75
C ARG A 242 -49.38 -20.15 -9.43
N TYR A 243 -49.38 -19.44 -8.33
CA TYR A 243 -50.44 -18.51 -7.90
C TYR A 243 -50.06 -17.06 -8.15
N GLU A 244 -48.98 -16.83 -8.92
CA GLU A 244 -48.45 -15.53 -9.30
C GLU A 244 -47.83 -14.72 -8.12
N TYR A 245 -47.54 -15.33 -6.96
CA TYR A 245 -46.86 -14.68 -5.86
C TYR A 245 -45.38 -14.54 -6.17
N LEU A 246 -44.84 -13.34 -5.94
CA LEU A 246 -43.41 -13.04 -6.08
C LEU A 246 -42.67 -13.40 -4.81
N HIS A 247 -41.67 -14.26 -4.92
CA HIS A 247 -40.78 -14.66 -3.84
C HIS A 247 -39.49 -13.84 -3.88
N VAL A 248 -39.21 -13.08 -2.82
CA VAL A 248 -38.02 -12.23 -2.71
C VAL A 248 -37.31 -12.55 -1.39
N ARG A 249 -36.00 -12.69 -1.46
CA ARG A 249 -35.15 -12.87 -0.27
C ARG A 249 -34.12 -11.75 -0.19
N PRO A 250 -34.17 -10.90 0.85
CA PRO A 250 -33.09 -9.95 1.15
C PRO A 250 -31.86 -10.73 1.62
N VAL A 251 -30.71 -10.40 1.09
CA VAL A 251 -29.43 -11.05 1.42
C VAL A 251 -28.29 -10.03 1.47
N SER A 252 -27.22 -10.34 2.16
CA SER A 252 -25.98 -9.55 2.12
C SER A 252 -25.13 -10.02 0.95
N PHE A 253 -24.70 -9.11 0.11
CA PHE A 253 -23.98 -9.38 -1.14
C PHE A 253 -22.56 -8.83 -1.10
N LEU A 254 -21.60 -9.67 -1.41
CA LEU A 254 -20.23 -9.23 -1.71
C LEU A 254 -19.93 -9.42 -3.20
N ARG A 255 -19.16 -8.47 -3.74
CA ARG A 255 -18.70 -8.56 -5.13
C ARG A 255 -17.84 -9.81 -5.32
N GLY A 256 -18.17 -10.64 -6.29
CA GLY A 256 -17.44 -11.87 -6.61
C GLY A 256 -17.84 -13.12 -5.81
N PHE A 257 -18.82 -12.99 -4.89
CA PHE A 257 -19.35 -14.13 -4.12
C PHE A 257 -20.84 -14.34 -4.42
N PRO A 258 -21.31 -15.60 -4.43
CA PRO A 258 -22.73 -15.88 -4.51
C PRO A 258 -23.48 -15.24 -3.32
N PRO A 259 -24.68 -14.69 -3.50
CA PRO A 259 -25.42 -14.05 -2.40
C PRO A 259 -25.76 -15.03 -1.28
N LEU A 260 -26.02 -16.29 -1.58
CA LEU A 260 -26.27 -17.38 -0.61
C LEU A 260 -25.09 -17.65 0.33
N PHE A 261 -23.90 -17.26 -0.05
CA PHE A 261 -22.69 -17.45 0.75
C PHE A 261 -22.70 -16.63 2.04
N LEU A 262 -23.28 -15.43 2.03
CA LEU A 262 -23.35 -14.53 3.19
C LEU A 262 -24.58 -14.72 4.07
N GLU A 263 -25.39 -15.75 3.85
CA GLU A 263 -26.44 -16.17 4.79
C GLU A 263 -25.86 -16.81 6.06
N ASN A 264 -24.58 -17.17 6.04
CA ASN A 264 -23.89 -17.73 7.18
C ASN A 264 -23.36 -16.56 8.03
N GLU A 265 -24.04 -16.22 9.13
CA GLU A 265 -23.66 -15.15 10.06
C GLU A 265 -22.25 -15.35 10.66
N ASP A 266 -21.70 -16.57 10.54
CA ASP A 266 -20.36 -16.93 11.02
C ASP A 266 -19.24 -16.42 10.09
N ILE A 267 -19.55 -15.93 8.89
CA ILE A 267 -18.57 -15.46 7.92
C ILE A 267 -18.37 -13.95 8.05
N VAL A 268 -17.34 -13.58 8.78
CA VAL A 268 -16.92 -12.17 8.98
C VAL A 268 -15.64 -11.80 8.22
N SER A 269 -15.05 -12.75 7.50
CA SER A 269 -13.85 -12.56 6.68
C SER A 269 -14.00 -13.27 5.35
N VAL A 270 -13.52 -12.67 4.28
CA VAL A 270 -13.54 -13.25 2.93
C VAL A 270 -12.16 -13.29 2.31
N VAL A 271 -11.93 -14.29 1.48
CA VAL A 271 -10.66 -14.56 0.84
C VAL A 271 -10.69 -14.01 -0.59
N GLU A 272 -9.70 -13.18 -0.93
CA GLU A 272 -9.45 -12.76 -2.31
C GLU A 272 -8.49 -13.75 -2.98
N MET A 273 -8.92 -14.36 -4.09
CA MET A 273 -8.12 -15.31 -4.87
C MET A 273 -7.90 -14.79 -6.29
N ASN A 274 -6.75 -15.13 -6.89
CA ASN A 274 -6.49 -14.81 -8.29
C ASN A 274 -6.96 -15.95 -9.23
N GLU A 275 -6.83 -15.72 -10.55
CA GLU A 275 -7.20 -16.72 -11.58
C GLU A 275 -6.43 -18.05 -11.48
N ALA A 276 -5.32 -18.09 -10.76
CA ALA A 276 -4.52 -19.29 -10.50
C ALA A 276 -4.84 -19.92 -9.13
N ASP A 277 -5.95 -19.58 -8.52
CA ASP A 277 -6.45 -20.07 -7.22
C ASP A 277 -5.49 -19.83 -6.05
N LYS A 278 -4.65 -18.80 -6.14
CA LYS A 278 -3.78 -18.37 -5.03
C LYS A 278 -4.49 -17.32 -4.19
N VAL A 279 -4.43 -17.48 -2.88
CA VAL A 279 -4.95 -16.48 -1.93
C VAL A 279 -4.07 -15.24 -1.97
N LEU A 280 -4.64 -14.12 -2.41
CA LEU A 280 -3.97 -12.81 -2.45
C LEU A 280 -4.04 -12.10 -1.12
N GLY A 281 -5.18 -12.22 -0.42
CA GLY A 281 -5.41 -11.57 0.84
C GLY A 281 -6.72 -11.97 1.50
N VAL A 282 -6.93 -11.47 2.72
CA VAL A 282 -8.14 -11.68 3.52
C VAL A 282 -8.68 -10.33 3.94
N ALA A 283 -9.95 -10.07 3.64
CA ALA A 283 -10.68 -8.88 4.04
C ALA A 283 -11.70 -9.21 5.13
N GLU A 284 -11.78 -8.37 6.14
CA GLU A 284 -12.89 -8.38 7.10
C GLU A 284 -14.16 -7.85 6.42
N VAL A 285 -15.30 -8.47 6.70
CA VAL A 285 -16.61 -8.05 6.15
C VAL A 285 -17.32 -7.17 7.15
N ILE A 286 -17.69 -5.97 6.71
CA ILE A 286 -18.53 -5.04 7.49
C ILE A 286 -19.96 -5.17 7.00
N PHE A 287 -20.88 -5.45 7.91
CA PHE A 287 -22.33 -5.52 7.66
C PHE A 287 -22.98 -4.22 8.17
N PRO A 288 -23.29 -3.24 7.28
CA PRO A 288 -23.75 -1.94 7.73
C PRO A 288 -25.17 -1.95 8.31
N GLN A 289 -26.08 -2.71 7.69
CA GLN A 289 -27.47 -2.89 8.15
C GLN A 289 -28.05 -4.22 7.63
N PRO A 290 -28.95 -4.89 8.40
CA PRO A 290 -29.64 -6.06 7.93
C PRO A 290 -30.50 -5.77 6.69
N PRO A 291 -30.30 -6.45 5.56
CA PRO A 291 -31.08 -6.23 4.33
C PRO A 291 -32.59 -6.42 4.51
N GLU A 292 -32.97 -7.34 5.40
CA GLU A 292 -34.37 -7.65 5.73
C GLU A 292 -35.08 -6.44 6.34
N ASP A 293 -34.45 -5.73 7.28
CA ASP A 293 -35.03 -4.57 7.94
C ASP A 293 -35.19 -3.39 6.98
N LEU A 294 -34.20 -3.21 6.08
CA LEU A 294 -34.30 -2.21 5.02
C LEU A 294 -35.46 -2.50 4.08
N PHE A 295 -35.60 -3.75 3.64
CA PHE A 295 -36.65 -4.14 2.71
C PHE A 295 -38.04 -4.07 3.35
N ARG A 296 -38.17 -4.53 4.60
CA ARG A 296 -39.39 -4.41 5.41
C ARG A 296 -39.81 -2.93 5.60
N GLY A 297 -38.82 -2.05 5.80
CA GLY A 297 -39.02 -0.61 5.87
C GLY A 297 -39.58 -0.01 4.58
N MET A 298 -39.12 -0.49 3.42
CA MET A 298 -39.62 -0.02 2.11
C MET A 298 -41.04 -0.53 1.81
N LEU A 299 -41.31 -1.80 2.09
CA LEU A 299 -42.66 -2.37 1.99
C LEU A 299 -43.69 -1.61 2.84
N SER A 300 -43.27 -1.14 4.01
CA SER A 300 -44.13 -0.40 4.95
C SER A 300 -44.38 1.06 4.57
N ARG A 301 -43.48 1.73 3.85
CA ARG A 301 -43.59 3.16 3.43
C ARG A 301 -44.68 3.40 2.39
N GLY A 302 -44.94 2.42 1.56
CA GLY A 302 -45.82 2.54 0.41
C GLY A 302 -47.31 2.41 0.70
N ASN A 303 -47.75 1.74 1.80
CA ASN A 303 -49.18 1.50 2.05
C ASN A 303 -49.47 1.03 3.50
N LYS A 304 -49.93 1.94 4.35
CA LYS A 304 -50.18 1.66 5.78
C LYS A 304 -51.31 0.65 6.07
N GLY A 305 -52.02 0.15 5.06
CA GLY A 305 -53.15 -0.81 5.24
C GLY A 305 -53.03 -2.07 4.38
N ALA A 306 -52.60 -1.95 3.12
CA ALA A 306 -52.63 -3.03 2.15
C ALA A 306 -51.48 -4.04 2.28
N ALA A 307 -50.35 -3.64 2.87
CA ALA A 307 -49.21 -4.52 3.04
C ALA A 307 -49.41 -5.65 4.04
N LYS A 308 -50.34 -5.50 4.97
CA LYS A 308 -50.55 -6.45 6.08
C LYS A 308 -51.18 -7.77 5.64
N ASP A 309 -51.99 -7.73 4.57
CA ASP A 309 -52.65 -8.93 4.02
C ASP A 309 -52.07 -9.37 2.66
N SER A 310 -51.06 -8.67 2.16
CA SER A 310 -50.50 -8.92 0.81
C SER A 310 -49.03 -9.35 0.85
N VAL A 311 -48.36 -9.35 1.99
CA VAL A 311 -46.98 -9.75 2.17
C VAL A 311 -46.88 -10.74 3.34
N TYR A 312 -46.32 -11.90 3.03
CA TYR A 312 -46.08 -12.95 4.03
C TYR A 312 -44.55 -13.10 4.18
N GLU A 313 -44.07 -13.23 5.41
CA GLU A 313 -42.68 -13.44 5.72
C GLU A 313 -42.48 -14.84 6.31
N GLU A 314 -41.65 -15.67 5.69
CA GLU A 314 -41.35 -17.02 6.11
C GLU A 314 -39.84 -17.31 5.94
N ASN A 315 -39.13 -17.60 7.04
CA ASN A 315 -37.70 -17.95 7.05
C ASN A 315 -36.81 -16.93 6.29
N GLY A 316 -37.02 -15.63 6.53
CA GLY A 316 -36.26 -14.55 5.84
C GLY A 316 -36.64 -14.34 4.37
N ARG A 317 -37.70 -15.03 3.89
CA ARG A 317 -38.26 -14.90 2.56
C ARG A 317 -39.55 -14.09 2.62
N PHE A 318 -39.70 -13.14 1.71
CA PHE A 318 -40.92 -12.35 1.52
C PHE A 318 -41.69 -12.90 0.33
N ILE A 319 -42.95 -13.26 0.58
CA ILE A 319 -43.90 -13.75 -0.42
C ILE A 319 -44.92 -12.63 -0.66
N ILE A 320 -44.95 -12.09 -1.84
CA ILE A 320 -45.69 -10.88 -2.17
C ILE A 320 -46.82 -11.21 -3.15
N ALA A 321 -48.06 -10.81 -2.80
CA ALA A 321 -49.25 -11.06 -3.64
C ALA A 321 -49.13 -10.32 -4.98
N PRO A 322 -49.65 -10.86 -6.08
CA PRO A 322 -49.48 -10.38 -7.45
C PRO A 322 -49.84 -8.90 -7.64
N ASP A 323 -51.05 -8.53 -7.19
CA ASP A 323 -51.56 -7.14 -7.33
C ASP A 323 -50.70 -6.13 -6.59
N PHE A 324 -50.22 -6.49 -5.39
CA PHE A 324 -49.34 -5.63 -4.62
C PHE A 324 -47.92 -5.60 -5.19
N ALA A 325 -47.40 -6.73 -5.68
CA ALA A 325 -46.07 -6.83 -6.26
C ALA A 325 -45.91 -5.95 -7.48
N GLY A 326 -46.89 -5.96 -8.41
CA GLY A 326 -46.88 -5.13 -9.60
C GLY A 326 -46.90 -3.64 -9.29
N ASP A 327 -47.78 -3.23 -8.39
CA ASP A 327 -47.89 -1.82 -7.94
C ASP A 327 -46.63 -1.36 -7.17
N PHE A 328 -46.13 -2.19 -6.28
CA PHE A 328 -44.93 -1.90 -5.49
C PHE A 328 -43.68 -1.77 -6.36
N LEU A 329 -43.41 -2.74 -7.23
CA LEU A 329 -42.30 -2.71 -8.15
C LEU A 329 -42.42 -1.52 -9.11
N GLY A 330 -43.60 -1.30 -9.70
CA GLY A 330 -43.81 -0.18 -10.61
C GLY A 330 -43.52 1.20 -10.00
N LYS A 331 -43.75 1.39 -8.72
CA LYS A 331 -43.53 2.65 -7.99
C LYS A 331 -42.13 2.76 -7.37
N ASN A 332 -41.55 1.63 -6.92
CA ASN A 332 -40.35 1.68 -6.08
C ASN A 332 -39.11 1.01 -6.70
N ILE A 333 -39.17 0.49 -7.95
CA ILE A 333 -38.07 -0.27 -8.53
C ILE A 333 -36.77 0.56 -8.64
N ILE A 334 -36.89 1.87 -8.86
CA ILE A 334 -35.73 2.78 -8.91
C ILE A 334 -35.12 2.92 -7.53
N ASP A 335 -35.92 3.16 -6.50
CA ASP A 335 -35.46 3.26 -5.12
C ASP A 335 -34.86 1.95 -4.63
N LEU A 336 -35.46 0.79 -5.02
CA LEU A 336 -34.91 -0.53 -4.77
C LEU A 336 -33.54 -0.70 -5.42
N SER A 337 -33.39 -0.31 -6.69
CA SER A 337 -32.11 -0.40 -7.42
C SER A 337 -31.02 0.52 -6.88
N GLN A 338 -31.38 1.61 -6.18
CA GLN A 338 -30.45 2.51 -5.50
C GLN A 338 -30.00 2.00 -4.14
N GLN A 339 -30.88 1.31 -3.42
CA GLN A 339 -30.59 0.83 -2.06
C GLN A 339 -30.11 -0.61 -2.03
N PHE A 340 -30.47 -1.43 -3.01
CA PHE A 340 -30.15 -2.85 -3.08
C PHE A 340 -29.46 -3.24 -4.39
N VAL A 341 -28.60 -4.22 -4.33
CA VAL A 341 -28.18 -4.97 -5.53
C VAL A 341 -29.32 -5.93 -5.90
N LEU A 342 -29.86 -5.80 -7.12
CA LEU A 342 -30.95 -6.67 -7.57
C LEU A 342 -30.38 -7.91 -8.27
N LEU A 343 -30.75 -9.11 -7.82
CA LEU A 343 -30.23 -10.40 -8.27
C LEU A 343 -31.37 -11.24 -8.86
N GLU A 344 -31.05 -12.04 -9.89
CA GLU A 344 -32.01 -12.89 -10.61
C GLU A 344 -33.23 -12.12 -11.16
N THR A 345 -32.94 -10.92 -11.69
CA THR A 345 -33.96 -9.95 -12.13
C THR A 345 -34.78 -10.41 -13.35
N GLN A 346 -34.36 -11.48 -14.04
CA GLN A 346 -35.14 -12.07 -15.13
C GLN A 346 -36.56 -12.50 -14.69
N VAL A 347 -36.75 -12.86 -13.43
CA VAL A 347 -38.05 -13.19 -12.82
C VAL A 347 -39.04 -12.04 -12.97
N LEU A 348 -38.53 -10.78 -12.98
CA LEU A 348 -39.35 -9.58 -13.05
C LEU A 348 -39.92 -9.29 -14.46
N GLY A 349 -39.51 -10.08 -15.46
CA GLY A 349 -40.06 -9.96 -16.83
C GLY A 349 -41.59 -10.08 -16.87
N GLY A 350 -42.19 -10.89 -15.95
CA GLY A 350 -43.65 -10.99 -15.78
C GLY A 350 -44.34 -9.63 -15.45
N TYR A 351 -43.61 -8.69 -14.86
CA TYR A 351 -44.09 -7.34 -14.54
C TYR A 351 -43.69 -6.29 -15.59
N LYS A 352 -43.28 -6.71 -16.82
CA LYS A 352 -42.77 -5.83 -17.88
C LYS A 352 -41.54 -4.99 -17.47
N LEU A 353 -40.74 -5.51 -16.58
CA LEU A 353 -39.47 -4.92 -16.12
C LEU A 353 -38.32 -5.79 -16.63
N ASN A 354 -37.48 -5.22 -17.45
CA ASN A 354 -36.32 -5.87 -18.02
C ASN A 354 -35.03 -5.28 -17.43
N PHE A 355 -34.05 -6.12 -17.14
CA PHE A 355 -32.73 -5.71 -16.66
C PHE A 355 -31.71 -6.22 -17.67
N SER A 356 -31.16 -5.30 -18.44
CA SER A 356 -30.23 -5.66 -19.51
C SER A 356 -28.99 -4.78 -19.51
N LYS A 357 -27.89 -5.37 -19.93
CA LYS A 357 -26.67 -4.61 -20.18
C LYS A 357 -26.75 -3.98 -21.57
N PRO A 358 -26.66 -2.64 -21.68
CA PRO A 358 -26.60 -1.99 -22.97
C PRO A 358 -25.31 -2.39 -23.71
N ARG A 359 -25.39 -2.67 -25.00
CA ARG A 359 -24.23 -2.76 -25.89
C ARG A 359 -24.04 -1.43 -26.59
N VAL A 360 -22.80 -0.94 -26.62
CA VAL A 360 -22.49 0.34 -27.24
C VAL A 360 -21.58 0.11 -28.44
N ARG A 361 -22.04 0.53 -29.61
CA ARG A 361 -21.23 0.52 -30.82
C ARG A 361 -20.76 1.93 -31.12
N LEU A 362 -19.46 2.10 -31.25
CA LEU A 362 -18.78 3.36 -31.48
C LEU A 362 -18.16 3.35 -32.89
N SER A 363 -18.68 4.21 -33.80
CA SER A 363 -18.13 4.32 -35.15
C SER A 363 -17.30 5.61 -35.25
N MET A 364 -15.96 5.46 -35.22
CA MET A 364 -15.05 6.55 -34.87
C MET A 364 -14.18 7.04 -36.03
N GLY A 365 -14.12 8.35 -36.18
CA GLY A 365 -13.20 9.11 -37.04
C GLY A 365 -12.05 9.72 -36.24
N LYS A 366 -11.06 10.30 -36.93
CA LYS A 366 -9.82 10.82 -36.29
C LYS A 366 -9.98 12.30 -35.92
N GLY A 367 -9.84 12.64 -34.63
CA GLY A 367 -9.54 13.97 -34.13
C GLY A 367 -8.03 14.15 -33.86
N ILE A 368 -7.63 15.31 -33.34
CA ILE A 368 -6.21 15.58 -33.08
C ILE A 368 -5.68 14.72 -31.92
N ASP A 369 -6.43 14.56 -30.81
CA ASP A 369 -6.06 13.76 -29.63
C ASP A 369 -7.27 12.96 -29.09
N TYR A 370 -8.26 12.75 -29.91
CA TYR A 370 -9.51 12.07 -29.60
C TYR A 370 -10.05 11.36 -30.82
N LEU A 371 -10.87 10.34 -30.56
CA LEU A 371 -11.74 9.77 -31.58
C LEU A 371 -13.09 10.52 -31.53
N SER A 372 -13.59 10.99 -32.66
CA SER A 372 -14.95 11.55 -32.75
C SER A 372 -15.77 10.70 -33.70
N GLY A 373 -17.05 10.52 -33.37
CA GLY A 373 -17.93 9.76 -34.22
C GLY A 373 -19.27 9.45 -33.57
N ASP A 374 -20.02 8.56 -34.21
CA ASP A 374 -21.36 8.20 -33.75
C ASP A 374 -21.32 7.07 -32.73
N ALA A 375 -22.13 7.22 -31.68
CA ALA A 375 -22.36 6.21 -30.67
C ALA A 375 -23.81 5.73 -30.69
N VAL A 376 -23.99 4.43 -30.93
CA VAL A 376 -25.30 3.76 -30.91
C VAL A 376 -25.36 2.80 -29.75
N VAL A 377 -26.42 2.87 -28.96
CA VAL A 377 -26.69 1.96 -27.86
C VAL A 377 -27.75 0.94 -28.30
N GLU A 378 -27.41 -0.32 -28.23
CA GLU A 378 -28.31 -1.43 -28.45
C GLU A 378 -28.80 -1.96 -27.11
N LEU A 379 -30.14 -2.03 -26.96
CA LEU A 379 -30.79 -2.50 -25.76
C LEU A 379 -32.01 -3.33 -26.15
N GLU A 380 -32.08 -4.58 -25.74
CA GLU A 380 -33.17 -5.53 -26.06
C GLU A 380 -33.51 -5.57 -27.56
N GLY A 381 -32.48 -5.56 -28.42
CA GLY A 381 -32.68 -5.57 -29.87
C GLY A 381 -33.12 -4.27 -30.48
N GLN A 382 -33.26 -3.20 -29.72
CA GLN A 382 -33.58 -1.85 -30.23
C GLN A 382 -32.33 -0.95 -30.18
N SER A 383 -32.19 -0.08 -31.18
CA SER A 383 -31.03 0.82 -31.29
C SER A 383 -31.46 2.25 -30.95
N PHE A 384 -30.65 2.89 -30.10
CA PHE A 384 -30.85 4.27 -29.67
C PHE A 384 -29.60 5.08 -29.98
N SER A 385 -29.74 6.37 -30.35
CA SER A 385 -28.58 7.26 -30.33
C SER A 385 -28.13 7.46 -28.87
N PHE A 386 -26.81 7.52 -28.64
CA PHE A 386 -26.26 7.66 -27.28
C PHE A 386 -26.82 8.90 -26.55
N ALA A 387 -26.95 10.02 -27.24
CA ALA A 387 -27.50 11.25 -26.68
C ALA A 387 -28.94 11.08 -26.20
N ARG A 388 -29.81 10.44 -27.01
CA ARG A 388 -31.20 10.17 -26.64
C ARG A 388 -31.29 9.20 -25.48
N PHE A 389 -30.49 8.13 -25.54
CA PHE A 389 -30.44 7.10 -24.50
C PHE A 389 -30.04 7.70 -23.14
N MET A 390 -28.95 8.51 -23.10
CA MET A 390 -28.50 9.18 -21.89
C MET A 390 -29.48 10.23 -21.36
N ALA A 391 -30.14 10.95 -22.25
CA ALA A 391 -31.15 11.94 -21.86
C ALA A 391 -32.37 11.29 -21.19
N GLU A 392 -32.84 10.16 -21.73
CA GLU A 392 -33.95 9.39 -21.17
C GLU A 392 -33.54 8.73 -19.83
N TYR A 393 -32.36 8.12 -19.79
CA TYR A 393 -31.82 7.53 -18.55
C TYR A 393 -31.63 8.56 -17.42
N ARG A 394 -31.08 9.73 -17.71
CA ARG A 394 -30.90 10.81 -16.72
C ARG A 394 -32.20 11.34 -16.16
N LYS A 395 -33.26 11.31 -16.96
CA LYS A 395 -34.58 11.80 -16.57
C LYS A 395 -35.33 10.77 -15.71
N ASP A 396 -35.38 9.53 -16.17
CA ASP A 396 -36.32 8.53 -15.66
C ASP A 396 -35.60 7.30 -15.03
N SER A 397 -34.25 7.18 -15.15
CA SER A 397 -33.44 6.02 -14.73
C SER A 397 -33.81 4.69 -15.38
N PHE A 398 -34.66 4.69 -16.37
CA PHE A 398 -35.05 3.55 -17.22
C PHE A 398 -35.25 4.02 -18.68
N ILE A 399 -35.24 3.06 -19.58
CA ILE A 399 -35.53 3.29 -21.01
C ILE A 399 -36.84 2.61 -21.36
N THR A 400 -37.76 3.35 -22.00
CA THR A 400 -39.03 2.80 -22.48
C THR A 400 -38.82 2.18 -23.84
N LEU A 401 -39.08 0.87 -23.96
CA LEU A 401 -39.00 0.13 -25.22
C LEU A 401 -40.26 0.32 -26.09
N ALA A 402 -40.14 -0.06 -27.35
CA ALA A 402 -41.24 0.12 -28.31
C ALA A 402 -42.53 -0.69 -27.97
N ASP A 403 -42.41 -1.77 -27.23
CA ASP A 403 -43.54 -2.60 -26.73
C ASP A 403 -44.14 -2.06 -25.42
N GLY A 404 -43.67 -0.91 -24.93
CA GLY A 404 -44.11 -0.28 -23.68
C GLY A 404 -43.50 -0.87 -22.42
N SER A 405 -42.62 -1.87 -22.54
CA SER A 405 -41.85 -2.37 -21.39
C SER A 405 -40.74 -1.38 -20.98
N ARG A 406 -40.34 -1.42 -19.72
CA ARG A 406 -39.27 -0.58 -19.16
C ARG A 406 -38.02 -1.40 -18.98
N SER A 407 -36.92 -0.96 -19.55
CA SER A 407 -35.61 -1.55 -19.31
C SER A 407 -34.80 -0.65 -18.36
N LEU A 408 -34.28 -1.26 -17.28
CA LEU A 408 -33.35 -0.63 -16.34
C LEU A 408 -31.94 -1.06 -16.71
N PRO A 409 -31.15 -0.19 -17.33
CA PRO A 409 -29.73 -0.48 -17.58
C PRO A 409 -28.94 -0.57 -16.28
N ASP A 410 -27.93 -1.44 -16.23
CA ASP A 410 -27.04 -1.55 -15.08
C ASP A 410 -26.37 -0.21 -14.76
N LYS A 411 -26.60 0.28 -13.56
CA LYS A 411 -26.12 1.59 -13.10
C LYS A 411 -24.60 1.76 -13.27
N ARG A 412 -23.83 0.71 -13.04
CA ARG A 412 -22.36 0.77 -13.15
C ARG A 412 -21.91 0.92 -14.58
N THR A 413 -22.54 0.19 -15.49
CA THR A 413 -22.31 0.35 -16.92
C THR A 413 -22.65 1.77 -17.33
N MET A 414 -23.76 2.31 -16.82
CA MET A 414 -24.18 3.68 -17.11
C MET A 414 -23.21 4.73 -16.56
N ASP A 415 -22.85 4.65 -15.28
CA ASP A 415 -21.88 5.54 -14.65
C ASP A 415 -20.51 5.48 -15.35
N ARG A 416 -20.13 4.29 -15.83
CA ARG A 416 -18.90 4.11 -16.59
C ARG A 416 -18.98 4.71 -17.99
N LEU A 417 -20.06 4.47 -18.72
CA LEU A 417 -20.30 5.07 -20.03
C LEU A 417 -20.34 6.60 -19.96
N GLU A 418 -20.99 7.15 -18.93
CA GLU A 418 -21.03 8.58 -18.71
C GLU A 418 -19.64 9.19 -18.42
N ARG A 419 -18.79 8.48 -17.69
CA ARG A 419 -17.41 8.91 -17.43
C ARG A 419 -16.51 8.82 -18.66
N LEU A 420 -16.68 7.79 -19.50
CA LEU A 420 -15.82 7.53 -20.65
C LEU A 420 -16.19 8.39 -21.85
N ILE A 421 -17.47 8.65 -22.04
CA ILE A 421 -17.98 9.48 -23.15
C ILE A 421 -18.22 10.90 -22.62
N SER A 422 -17.13 11.63 -22.46
CA SER A 422 -17.12 12.90 -21.73
C SER A 422 -17.74 14.10 -22.48
N ARG A 423 -18.02 14.00 -23.78
CA ARG A 423 -18.58 15.08 -24.55
C ARG A 423 -19.54 14.55 -25.62
N VAL A 424 -20.81 14.93 -25.50
CA VAL A 424 -21.78 14.86 -26.61
C VAL A 424 -21.85 16.24 -27.24
N LYS A 425 -21.47 16.38 -28.51
CA LYS A 425 -21.59 17.64 -29.25
C LYS A 425 -22.93 17.70 -30.00
N GLY A 426 -23.77 18.67 -29.64
CA GLY A 426 -24.99 18.96 -30.36
C GLY A 426 -26.18 18.05 -30.03
N LYS A 427 -27.24 18.14 -30.85
CA LYS A 427 -28.44 17.29 -30.78
C LYS A 427 -28.24 15.93 -31.46
N ASP A 428 -27.10 15.73 -32.13
CA ASP A 428 -26.76 14.54 -32.89
C ASP A 428 -25.85 13.64 -32.07
N SER A 429 -25.77 12.38 -32.44
CA SER A 429 -25.09 11.26 -31.74
C SER A 429 -23.57 11.36 -31.71
N GLU A 430 -22.96 12.46 -32.12
CA GLU A 430 -21.51 12.62 -32.18
C GLU A 430 -20.91 12.68 -30.75
N VAL A 431 -20.05 11.73 -30.46
CA VAL A 431 -19.33 11.62 -29.19
C VAL A 431 -17.84 11.78 -29.39
N GLU A 432 -17.17 12.38 -28.42
CA GLU A 432 -15.71 12.45 -28.38
C GLU A 432 -15.16 11.53 -27.28
N ILE A 433 -14.20 10.68 -27.66
CA ILE A 433 -13.52 9.77 -26.76
C ILE A 433 -12.03 10.07 -26.80
N SER A 434 -11.47 10.35 -25.64
CA SER A 434 -10.02 10.54 -25.53
C SER A 434 -9.29 9.26 -25.91
N TYR A 435 -8.20 9.36 -26.69
CA TYR A 435 -7.29 8.22 -26.94
C TYR A 435 -6.87 7.50 -25.66
N TYR A 436 -6.79 8.23 -24.58
CA TYR A 436 -6.33 7.75 -23.28
C TYR A 436 -7.40 6.99 -22.48
N ASP A 437 -8.67 7.04 -22.90
CA ASP A 437 -9.77 6.26 -22.32
C ASP A 437 -9.95 4.89 -23.00
N ILE A 438 -9.33 4.69 -24.16
CA ILE A 438 -9.44 3.46 -24.97
C ILE A 438 -9.06 2.18 -24.20
N PRO A 439 -7.96 2.12 -23.38
CA PRO A 439 -7.66 0.92 -22.62
C PRO A 439 -8.76 0.50 -21.66
N LEU A 440 -9.53 1.45 -21.16
CA LEU A 440 -10.67 1.19 -20.28
C LEU A 440 -11.90 0.70 -21.05
N LEU A 441 -12.10 1.23 -22.26
CA LEU A 441 -13.16 0.77 -23.16
C LEU A 441 -12.94 -0.67 -23.64
N LEU A 442 -11.67 -1.01 -23.98
CA LEU A 442 -11.31 -2.37 -24.44
C LEU A 442 -11.48 -3.47 -23.40
N LYS A 443 -11.56 -3.13 -22.12
CA LYS A 443 -11.84 -4.08 -21.05
C LYS A 443 -13.32 -4.40 -20.89
N ASP A 444 -14.19 -3.70 -21.61
CA ASP A 444 -15.62 -3.85 -21.48
C ASP A 444 -16.17 -4.55 -22.74
N GLU A 445 -16.55 -5.80 -22.58
CA GLU A 445 -17.12 -6.63 -23.65
C GLU A 445 -18.45 -6.07 -24.24
N SER A 446 -19.07 -5.11 -23.54
CA SER A 446 -20.29 -4.44 -24.01
C SER A 446 -20.02 -3.27 -24.96
N ILE A 447 -18.75 -2.91 -25.22
CA ILE A 447 -18.37 -1.78 -26.06
C ILE A 447 -17.60 -2.26 -27.28
N GLU A 448 -18.13 -2.01 -28.46
CA GLU A 448 -17.49 -2.29 -29.74
C GLU A 448 -17.04 -0.99 -30.38
N ILE A 449 -15.76 -0.88 -30.78
CA ILE A 449 -15.20 0.30 -31.44
C ILE A 449 -14.81 -0.06 -32.88
N GLU A 450 -15.32 0.71 -33.83
CA GLU A 450 -15.11 0.51 -35.26
C GLU A 450 -14.64 1.82 -35.93
N GLY A 451 -14.07 1.73 -37.13
CA GLY A 451 -13.68 2.88 -37.95
C GLY A 451 -12.19 2.97 -38.25
N ALA A 452 -11.83 3.63 -39.33
CA ALA A 452 -10.45 3.74 -39.83
C ALA A 452 -9.50 4.35 -38.77
N ALA A 453 -9.95 5.36 -38.05
CA ALA A 453 -9.15 6.01 -37.02
C ALA A 453 -8.88 5.08 -35.81
N TRP A 454 -9.79 4.17 -35.53
CA TRP A 454 -9.60 3.13 -34.54
C TRP A 454 -8.57 2.10 -34.99
N GLU A 455 -8.65 1.66 -36.25
CA GLU A 455 -7.66 0.70 -36.79
C GLU A 455 -6.23 1.28 -36.78
N ASP A 456 -6.07 2.59 -36.94
CA ASP A 456 -4.78 3.29 -36.81
C ASP A 456 -4.31 3.37 -35.35
N ALA A 457 -5.22 3.57 -34.37
CA ALA A 457 -4.91 3.72 -32.97
C ALA A 457 -4.76 2.38 -32.23
N ARG A 458 -5.51 1.35 -32.63
CA ARG A 458 -5.54 0.02 -32.04
C ARG A 458 -4.16 -0.62 -31.87
N PRO A 459 -3.22 -0.53 -32.85
CA PRO A 459 -1.89 -1.08 -32.69
C PRO A 459 -1.12 -0.53 -31.48
N PHE A 460 -1.33 0.71 -31.10
CA PHE A 460 -0.73 1.29 -29.89
C PHE A 460 -1.08 0.50 -28.63
N PHE A 461 -2.31 0.09 -28.48
CA PHE A 461 -2.75 -0.65 -27.30
C PHE A 461 -2.46 -2.14 -27.36
N THR A 462 -2.58 -2.75 -28.53
CA THR A 462 -2.39 -4.21 -28.72
C THR A 462 -0.91 -4.60 -28.80
N LYS A 463 -0.03 -3.72 -29.33
CA LYS A 463 1.41 -3.97 -29.46
C LYS A 463 2.22 -3.51 -28.25
N TYR A 464 1.62 -2.89 -27.26
CA TYR A 464 2.33 -2.41 -26.07
C TYR A 464 3.14 -3.54 -25.41
N ASN A 465 2.57 -4.73 -25.26
CA ASN A 465 3.25 -5.90 -24.70
C ASN A 465 4.40 -6.46 -25.57
N THR A 466 4.57 -5.98 -26.79
CA THR A 466 5.63 -6.43 -27.70
C THR A 466 6.85 -5.50 -27.71
N ILE A 467 6.83 -4.40 -26.92
CA ILE A 467 7.92 -3.40 -26.89
C ILE A 467 9.28 -4.05 -26.63
N ALA A 468 9.38 -5.02 -25.74
CA ALA A 468 10.62 -5.72 -25.44
C ALA A 468 11.25 -6.43 -26.65
N LYS A 469 10.44 -6.82 -27.65
CA LYS A 469 10.86 -7.53 -28.87
C LYS A 469 11.06 -6.60 -30.07
N ARG A 470 10.87 -5.29 -29.91
CA ARG A 470 11.08 -4.34 -31.03
C ARG A 470 12.54 -4.34 -31.47
N PRO A 471 12.80 -4.41 -32.78
CA PRO A 471 14.14 -4.27 -33.32
C PRO A 471 14.61 -2.81 -33.12
N GLY A 472 15.90 -2.64 -32.90
CA GLY A 472 16.57 -1.33 -32.82
C GLY A 472 17.98 -1.51 -32.27
N GLU A 473 18.93 -0.83 -32.84
CA GLU A 473 20.29 -0.75 -32.34
C GLU A 473 20.50 0.58 -31.65
N TRP A 474 20.61 0.52 -30.31
CA TRP A 474 20.79 1.68 -29.46
C TRP A 474 22.24 1.77 -29.00
N LEU A 475 23.09 2.18 -29.94
CA LEU A 475 24.55 2.22 -29.73
C LEU A 475 24.96 3.52 -29.04
N LEU A 476 25.93 3.42 -28.16
CA LEU A 476 26.64 4.54 -27.53
C LEU A 476 28.11 4.51 -28.05
N GLU A 477 28.76 5.68 -28.08
CA GLU A 477 30.16 5.71 -28.49
C GLU A 477 31.04 5.02 -27.45
N ASN A 478 30.80 5.34 -26.18
CA ASN A 478 31.55 4.76 -25.07
C ASN A 478 30.62 4.08 -24.09
N GLY A 479 30.57 2.75 -24.11
CA GLY A 479 29.75 1.94 -23.18
C GLY A 479 28.61 1.20 -23.87
N ALA A 480 27.84 0.48 -23.08
CA ALA A 480 26.66 -0.26 -23.51
C ALA A 480 25.49 0.00 -22.55
N LEU A 481 24.30 -0.03 -23.11
CA LEU A 481 23.08 0.03 -22.29
C LEU A 481 22.90 -1.30 -21.55
N ARG A 482 22.43 -1.22 -20.30
CA ARG A 482 21.94 -2.41 -19.58
C ARG A 482 20.60 -2.85 -20.16
N PRO A 483 20.19 -4.13 -20.01
CA PRO A 483 18.95 -4.64 -20.61
C PRO A 483 17.70 -3.81 -20.28
N TYR A 484 17.59 -3.34 -19.04
CA TYR A 484 16.48 -2.50 -18.65
C TYR A 484 16.54 -1.09 -19.26
N GLN A 485 17.74 -0.53 -19.48
CA GLN A 485 17.92 0.76 -20.15
C GLN A 485 17.56 0.65 -21.63
N GLU A 486 17.97 -0.44 -22.27
CA GLU A 486 17.60 -0.73 -23.66
C GLU A 486 16.08 -0.85 -23.82
N PHE A 487 15.40 -1.54 -22.89
CA PHE A 487 13.95 -1.56 -22.84
C PHE A 487 13.37 -0.14 -22.71
N GLY A 488 13.95 0.71 -21.86
CA GLY A 488 13.49 2.09 -21.70
C GLY A 488 13.62 2.91 -22.98
N VAL A 489 14.70 2.74 -23.74
CA VAL A 489 14.87 3.41 -25.04
C VAL A 489 13.86 2.90 -26.06
N ARG A 490 13.61 1.58 -26.12
CA ARG A 490 12.58 1.00 -27.00
C ARG A 490 11.18 1.52 -26.66
N TRP A 491 10.90 1.70 -25.38
CA TRP A 491 9.63 2.26 -24.90
C TRP A 491 9.49 3.74 -25.27
N LEU A 492 10.54 4.55 -25.11
CA LEU A 492 10.56 5.96 -25.54
C LEU A 492 10.35 6.07 -27.06
N ASP A 493 11.01 5.24 -27.86
CA ASP A 493 10.86 5.22 -29.33
C ASP A 493 9.46 4.74 -29.74
N TYR A 494 8.90 3.79 -29.01
CA TYR A 494 7.53 3.34 -29.21
C TYR A 494 6.53 4.49 -29.04
N LEU A 495 6.63 5.24 -27.94
CA LEU A 495 5.75 6.38 -27.68
C LEU A 495 5.95 7.49 -28.74
N ARG A 496 7.17 7.72 -29.19
CA ARG A 496 7.51 8.64 -30.27
C ARG A 496 6.77 8.29 -31.57
N GLU A 497 6.78 7.03 -31.96
CA GLU A 497 6.12 6.56 -33.20
C GLU A 497 4.64 6.91 -33.22
N TYR A 498 3.99 6.87 -32.06
CA TYR A 498 2.57 7.23 -31.92
C TYR A 498 2.34 8.69 -31.53
N GLY A 499 3.38 9.53 -31.52
CA GLY A 499 3.25 10.97 -31.18
C GLY A 499 2.92 11.24 -29.72
N MET A 500 3.16 10.28 -28.84
CA MET A 500 2.83 10.37 -27.41
C MET A 500 4.02 10.86 -26.58
N GLY A 501 3.73 11.70 -25.57
CA GLY A 501 4.73 12.14 -24.61
C GLY A 501 5.00 11.06 -23.55
N ALA A 502 6.23 11.03 -23.03
CA ALA A 502 6.74 10.01 -22.14
C ALA A 502 7.27 10.57 -20.82
N CYS A 503 6.94 9.92 -19.70
CA CYS A 503 7.54 10.19 -18.39
C CYS A 503 8.49 9.04 -18.01
N LEU A 504 9.79 9.26 -18.06
CA LEU A 504 10.80 8.32 -17.58
C LEU A 504 11.02 8.55 -16.08
N ALA A 505 10.32 7.77 -15.28
CA ALA A 505 10.19 7.91 -13.82
C ALA A 505 11.07 6.91 -13.04
N ASP A 506 12.12 6.39 -13.66
CA ASP A 506 13.08 5.48 -13.04
C ASP A 506 13.67 6.07 -11.75
N GLU A 507 13.91 5.22 -10.77
CA GLU A 507 14.59 5.62 -9.53
C GLU A 507 15.94 6.29 -9.85
N MET A 508 16.37 7.22 -9.00
CA MET A 508 17.63 7.93 -9.22
C MET A 508 18.83 6.97 -9.30
N GLY A 509 19.77 7.25 -10.20
CA GLY A 509 20.95 6.40 -10.41
C GLY A 509 20.75 5.25 -11.41
N LEU A 510 19.57 5.05 -11.96
CA LEU A 510 19.28 4.04 -13.00
C LEU A 510 19.69 4.49 -14.43
N GLY A 511 20.24 5.69 -14.60
CA GLY A 511 20.72 6.17 -15.90
C GLY A 511 19.61 6.65 -16.82
N LYS A 512 18.73 7.53 -16.37
CA LYS A 512 17.71 8.18 -17.21
C LYS A 512 18.36 8.98 -18.35
N THR A 513 19.40 9.73 -18.06
CA THR A 513 20.14 10.58 -19.01
C THR A 513 20.69 9.77 -20.17
N ILE A 514 21.36 8.64 -19.89
CA ILE A 514 21.97 7.80 -20.95
C ILE A 514 20.91 7.16 -21.86
N GLN A 515 19.71 6.84 -21.33
CA GLN A 515 18.61 6.32 -22.15
C GLN A 515 18.12 7.38 -23.14
N VAL A 516 18.00 8.62 -22.70
CA VAL A 516 17.58 9.73 -23.57
C VAL A 516 18.67 10.04 -24.59
N ILE A 517 19.95 10.07 -24.21
CA ILE A 517 21.08 10.27 -25.14
C ILE A 517 21.09 9.19 -26.20
N ALA A 518 20.91 7.92 -25.84
CA ALA A 518 20.87 6.80 -26.79
C ALA A 518 19.71 6.94 -27.79
N LEU A 519 18.53 7.38 -27.34
CA LEU A 519 17.41 7.68 -28.23
C LEU A 519 17.76 8.79 -29.23
N LEU A 520 18.26 9.93 -28.76
CA LEU A 520 18.62 11.07 -29.60
C LEU A 520 19.70 10.68 -30.63
N ARG A 521 20.74 9.96 -30.19
CA ARG A 521 21.81 9.50 -31.05
C ARG A 521 21.24 8.63 -32.18
N SER A 522 20.40 7.65 -31.85
CA SER A 522 19.78 6.77 -32.85
C SER A 522 18.92 7.54 -33.85
N LEU A 523 18.12 8.51 -33.37
CA LEU A 523 17.30 9.35 -34.25
C LEU A 523 18.11 10.17 -35.24
N TYR A 524 19.16 10.84 -34.79
CA TYR A 524 20.02 11.61 -35.71
C TYR A 524 20.85 10.73 -36.63
N ALA A 525 21.28 9.56 -36.19
CA ALA A 525 21.93 8.57 -37.05
C ALA A 525 21.01 8.04 -38.16
N SER A 526 19.70 7.94 -37.91
CA SER A 526 18.71 7.58 -38.95
C SER A 526 18.32 8.72 -39.87
N GLY A 527 18.99 9.89 -39.78
CA GLY A 527 18.76 11.04 -40.64
C GLY A 527 17.63 11.97 -40.21
N THR A 528 17.07 11.77 -39.04
CA THR A 528 16.00 12.68 -38.49
C THR A 528 16.56 14.11 -38.38
N GLN A 529 15.74 15.08 -38.79
CA GLN A 529 16.08 16.49 -38.74
C GLN A 529 15.30 17.20 -37.63
N GLY A 530 15.82 18.34 -37.18
CA GLY A 530 15.23 19.17 -36.16
C GLY A 530 16.14 19.40 -34.95
N ARG A 531 15.73 20.26 -34.04
CA ARG A 531 16.48 20.61 -32.82
C ARG A 531 15.80 20.05 -31.59
N CYS A 532 16.58 19.64 -30.59
CA CYS A 532 16.11 19.20 -29.30
C CYS A 532 16.47 20.23 -28.24
N LEU A 533 15.55 20.52 -27.34
CA LEU A 533 15.76 21.35 -26.16
C LEU A 533 15.81 20.46 -24.92
N ILE A 534 16.87 20.53 -24.16
CA ILE A 534 17.01 19.90 -22.85
C ILE A 534 16.97 20.96 -21.77
N LEU A 535 15.97 20.91 -20.90
CA LEU A 535 15.82 21.79 -19.76
C LEU A 535 16.14 21.03 -18.48
N CYS A 536 17.10 21.54 -17.72
CA CYS A 536 17.53 20.94 -16.48
C CYS A 536 17.83 22.01 -15.41
N PRO A 537 17.89 21.64 -14.12
CA PRO A 537 18.46 22.49 -13.09
C PRO A 537 19.90 22.93 -13.42
N LYS A 538 20.28 24.13 -13.02
CA LYS A 538 21.63 24.69 -13.25
C LYS A 538 22.75 23.72 -12.84
N THR A 539 22.54 22.98 -11.77
CA THR A 539 23.49 22.01 -11.22
C THR A 539 23.72 20.78 -12.10
N LEU A 540 22.79 20.48 -13.00
CA LEU A 540 22.86 19.33 -13.89
C LEU A 540 23.41 19.67 -15.29
N VAL A 541 23.53 20.94 -15.63
CA VAL A 541 24.01 21.35 -16.96
C VAL A 541 25.36 20.70 -17.28
N PHE A 542 26.29 20.75 -16.35
CA PHE A 542 27.59 20.13 -16.54
C PHE A 542 27.52 18.61 -16.70
N ASN A 543 26.67 17.96 -15.92
CA ASN A 543 26.51 16.52 -16.00
C ASN A 543 26.00 16.10 -17.40
N TRP A 544 25.03 16.85 -17.93
CA TRP A 544 24.53 16.64 -19.28
C TRP A 544 25.61 16.88 -20.33
N THR A 545 26.41 17.94 -20.18
CA THR A 545 27.54 18.22 -21.06
C THR A 545 28.53 17.06 -21.08
N ALA A 546 28.97 16.61 -19.91
CA ALA A 546 29.94 15.51 -19.80
C ALA A 546 29.37 14.17 -20.32
N GLU A 547 28.09 13.89 -20.12
CA GLU A 547 27.45 12.67 -20.65
C GLU A 547 27.25 12.73 -22.18
N LEU A 548 26.90 13.89 -22.74
CA LEU A 548 26.82 14.08 -24.19
C LEU A 548 28.21 13.91 -24.86
N GLU A 549 29.24 14.54 -24.32
CA GLU A 549 30.62 14.41 -24.81
C GLU A 549 31.11 12.96 -24.72
N LYS A 550 30.71 12.23 -23.72
CA LYS A 550 31.13 10.85 -23.51
C LYS A 550 30.41 9.84 -24.39
N PHE A 551 29.08 9.95 -24.50
CA PHE A 551 28.25 8.92 -25.10
C PHE A 551 27.75 9.25 -26.52
N ALA A 552 27.77 10.52 -26.91
CA ALA A 552 27.34 10.97 -28.23
C ALA A 552 28.18 12.18 -28.71
N PRO A 553 29.52 12.06 -28.79
CA PRO A 553 30.43 13.18 -29.16
C PRO A 553 30.17 13.74 -30.56
N GLU A 554 29.58 12.97 -31.46
CA GLU A 554 29.21 13.37 -32.79
C GLU A 554 27.99 14.27 -32.87
N LEU A 555 27.20 14.38 -31.78
CA LEU A 555 26.02 15.26 -31.73
C LEU A 555 26.42 16.66 -31.29
N PRO A 556 26.40 17.67 -32.20
CA PRO A 556 26.74 19.02 -31.83
C PRO A 556 25.67 19.59 -30.92
N PHE A 557 26.09 20.11 -29.77
CA PHE A 557 25.20 20.78 -28.81
C PHE A 557 25.73 22.16 -28.42
N THR A 558 24.82 23.01 -27.97
CA THR A 558 25.15 24.32 -27.37
C THR A 558 24.58 24.45 -25.98
N VAL A 559 25.27 25.20 -25.13
CA VAL A 559 24.88 25.48 -23.75
C VAL A 559 24.41 26.91 -23.65
N HIS A 560 23.11 27.11 -23.42
CA HIS A 560 22.50 28.43 -23.34
C HIS A 560 22.03 28.72 -21.90
N TYR A 561 22.94 29.24 -21.06
CA TYR A 561 22.62 29.76 -19.74
C TYR A 561 23.67 30.74 -19.22
N GLY A 562 23.35 31.49 -18.16
CA GLY A 562 24.28 32.45 -17.57
C GLY A 562 24.12 33.88 -18.12
N ASN A 563 25.01 34.78 -17.70
CA ASN A 563 24.92 36.22 -18.04
C ASN A 563 25.45 36.57 -19.43
N ASN A 564 26.34 35.74 -20.00
CA ASN A 564 27.03 35.99 -21.28
C ASN A 564 26.37 35.15 -22.43
N ARG A 565 25.10 34.75 -22.27
CA ARG A 565 24.38 33.98 -23.29
C ARG A 565 23.99 34.90 -24.45
N ASP A 566 24.18 34.41 -25.66
CA ASP A 566 23.74 35.09 -26.88
C ASP A 566 22.42 34.47 -27.38
N SER A 567 21.33 35.25 -27.29
CA SER A 567 19.99 34.81 -27.76
C SER A 567 19.96 34.82 -29.30
N ALA A 568 20.74 35.66 -30.00
CA ALA A 568 20.79 35.68 -31.46
C ALA A 568 21.46 34.43 -32.03
N GLY A 569 22.28 33.74 -31.22
CA GLY A 569 22.93 32.47 -31.58
C GLY A 569 22.03 31.24 -31.54
N LEU A 570 20.83 31.31 -30.96
CA LEU A 570 19.89 30.17 -30.90
C LEU A 570 19.38 29.73 -32.29
N ASP A 571 19.44 30.61 -33.31
CA ASP A 571 19.14 30.30 -34.72
C ASP A 571 20.32 29.69 -35.47
N GLY A 572 21.50 29.56 -34.85
CA GLY A 572 22.69 28.94 -35.40
C GLY A 572 22.44 27.56 -35.96
N LYS A 573 22.99 27.29 -37.18
CA LYS A 573 22.68 26.05 -37.92
C LYS A 573 23.51 24.83 -37.52
N ASP A 574 24.46 24.98 -36.63
CA ASP A 574 25.52 23.99 -36.43
C ASP A 574 25.31 23.07 -35.23
N PHE A 575 24.23 23.24 -34.48
CA PHE A 575 23.91 22.38 -33.32
C PHE A 575 22.54 21.70 -33.40
N ARG A 576 22.47 20.50 -32.88
CA ARG A 576 21.25 19.68 -32.81
C ARG A 576 20.54 19.74 -31.45
N ILE A 577 21.32 19.99 -30.38
CA ILE A 577 20.82 20.02 -29.01
C ILE A 577 21.10 21.38 -28.39
N ILE A 578 20.09 21.97 -27.78
CA ILE A 578 20.20 23.17 -26.93
C ILE A 578 20.03 22.69 -25.48
N LEU A 579 21.07 22.88 -24.66
CA LEU A 579 21.02 22.62 -23.25
C LEU A 579 20.83 23.92 -22.48
N SER A 580 19.72 24.03 -21.71
CA SER A 580 19.40 25.26 -20.99
C SER A 580 18.80 24.96 -19.61
N THR A 581 18.51 26.04 -18.86
CA THR A 581 17.91 25.92 -17.53
C THR A 581 16.49 26.45 -17.51
N TYR A 582 15.68 25.99 -16.58
CA TYR A 582 14.31 26.51 -16.37
C TYR A 582 14.27 28.03 -16.12
N ALA A 583 15.27 28.56 -15.40
CA ALA A 583 15.38 29.98 -15.13
C ALA A 583 15.71 30.77 -16.40
N THR A 584 16.61 30.26 -17.24
CA THR A 584 17.00 30.88 -18.52
C THR A 584 15.83 30.86 -19.50
N LEU A 585 15.15 29.73 -19.64
CA LEU A 585 13.95 29.65 -20.48
C LEU A 585 12.90 30.71 -20.11
N ARG A 586 12.68 30.94 -18.81
CA ARG A 586 11.71 31.96 -18.37
C ARG A 586 12.11 33.38 -18.79
N LEU A 587 13.41 33.66 -18.83
CA LEU A 587 13.93 34.97 -19.21
C LEU A 587 13.90 35.20 -20.73
N ASP A 588 14.17 34.13 -21.51
CA ASP A 588 14.37 34.21 -22.96
C ASP A 588 13.26 33.49 -23.72
N VAL A 589 12.06 33.37 -23.12
CA VAL A 589 10.94 32.56 -23.67
C VAL A 589 10.55 32.92 -25.09
N GLU A 590 10.59 34.21 -25.44
CA GLU A 590 10.24 34.70 -26.78
C GLU A 590 11.18 34.18 -27.88
N ASP A 591 12.45 33.95 -27.54
CA ASP A 591 13.42 33.42 -28.50
C ASP A 591 13.25 31.91 -28.68
N PHE A 592 12.97 31.18 -27.59
CA PHE A 592 12.68 29.75 -27.66
C PHE A 592 11.36 29.46 -28.38
N GLN A 593 10.36 30.33 -28.30
CA GLN A 593 9.08 30.17 -29.01
C GLN A 593 9.17 30.28 -30.54
N LYS A 594 10.24 30.86 -31.05
CA LYS A 594 10.50 30.96 -32.51
C LYS A 594 10.95 29.66 -33.11
N ILE A 595 11.35 28.68 -32.28
CA ILE A 595 11.94 27.40 -32.68
C ILE A 595 10.88 26.30 -32.57
N ASP A 596 10.64 25.57 -33.64
CA ASP A 596 9.88 24.33 -33.63
C ASP A 596 10.82 23.18 -33.27
N PHE A 597 10.67 22.63 -32.07
CA PHE A 597 11.53 21.58 -31.56
C PHE A 597 11.10 20.18 -32.03
N LEU A 598 12.10 19.33 -32.33
CA LEU A 598 11.88 17.89 -32.47
C LEU A 598 11.51 17.27 -31.12
N TYR A 599 12.30 17.58 -30.10
CA TYR A 599 12.07 17.17 -28.73
C TYR A 599 12.20 18.32 -27.74
N ILE A 600 11.33 18.34 -26.73
CA ILE A 600 11.57 19.03 -25.46
C ILE A 600 11.70 17.99 -24.37
N ILE A 601 12.84 17.99 -23.70
CA ILE A 601 13.20 17.05 -22.64
C ILE A 601 13.34 17.84 -21.34
N LEU A 602 12.56 17.47 -20.34
CA LEU A 602 12.61 18.06 -19.00
C LEU A 602 13.34 17.10 -18.07
N ASP A 603 14.46 17.51 -17.52
CA ASP A 603 15.12 16.79 -16.44
C ASP A 603 14.71 17.42 -15.09
N GLU A 604 14.51 16.57 -14.08
CA GLU A 604 13.91 16.94 -12.80
C GLU A 604 12.58 17.69 -13.03
N SER A 605 11.64 17.02 -13.70
CA SER A 605 10.38 17.61 -14.18
C SER A 605 9.48 18.15 -13.07
N GLN A 606 9.74 17.86 -11.80
CA GLN A 606 9.07 18.53 -10.67
C GLN A 606 9.24 20.05 -10.65
N ASN A 607 10.14 20.61 -11.45
CA ASN A 607 10.23 22.07 -11.63
C ASN A 607 9.00 22.70 -12.30
N ILE A 608 8.15 21.90 -12.93
CA ILE A 608 6.88 22.35 -13.54
C ILE A 608 5.64 21.82 -12.80
N LYS A 609 5.78 21.38 -11.58
CA LYS A 609 4.68 20.77 -10.79
C LYS A 609 3.49 21.68 -10.50
N ASN A 610 3.69 22.98 -10.51
CA ASN A 610 2.67 23.98 -10.22
C ASN A 610 2.33 24.80 -11.48
N LEU A 611 1.09 24.69 -11.96
CA LEU A 611 0.58 25.38 -13.15
C LEU A 611 0.62 26.90 -13.06
N THR A 612 0.56 27.48 -11.85
CA THR A 612 0.49 28.92 -11.66
C THR A 612 1.86 29.61 -11.75
N THR A 613 2.96 28.85 -11.87
CA THR A 613 4.29 29.43 -11.96
C THR A 613 4.63 29.92 -13.35
N GLN A 614 5.39 31.03 -13.43
CA GLN A 614 5.92 31.55 -14.68
C GLN A 614 6.78 30.53 -15.45
N THR A 615 7.49 29.66 -14.70
CA THR A 615 8.32 28.60 -15.29
C THR A 615 7.46 27.58 -16.02
N THR A 616 6.38 27.12 -15.41
CA THR A 616 5.45 26.17 -16.03
C THR A 616 4.76 26.78 -17.25
N ALA A 617 4.32 28.05 -17.14
CA ALA A 617 3.74 28.76 -18.27
C ALA A 617 4.71 28.88 -19.45
N ALA A 618 5.99 29.22 -19.19
CA ALA A 618 7.02 29.28 -20.23
C ALA A 618 7.24 27.92 -20.90
N VAL A 619 7.35 26.83 -20.14
CA VAL A 619 7.53 25.47 -20.69
C VAL A 619 6.31 25.05 -21.54
N LEU A 620 5.09 25.30 -21.05
CA LEU A 620 3.88 24.93 -21.77
C LEU A 620 3.64 25.75 -23.07
N SER A 621 4.26 26.92 -23.18
CA SER A 621 4.13 27.76 -24.39
C SER A 621 5.00 27.32 -25.54
N LEU A 622 5.96 26.40 -25.33
CA LEU A 622 6.87 25.92 -26.37
C LEU A 622 6.21 24.85 -27.24
N LYS A 623 6.61 24.83 -28.52
CA LYS A 623 6.17 23.85 -29.51
C LYS A 623 7.20 22.75 -29.71
N ALA A 624 6.76 21.50 -29.68
CA ALA A 624 7.60 20.34 -29.98
C ALA A 624 6.80 19.22 -30.61
N ALA A 625 7.43 18.44 -31.49
CA ALA A 625 6.83 17.23 -32.03
C ALA A 625 6.71 16.14 -30.95
N HIS A 626 7.72 16.02 -30.09
CA HIS A 626 7.76 15.02 -29.03
C HIS A 626 8.20 15.62 -27.70
N LYS A 627 7.76 15.03 -26.60
CA LYS A 627 8.03 15.52 -25.23
C LYS A 627 8.42 14.39 -24.32
N ILE A 628 9.48 14.58 -23.54
CA ILE A 628 9.94 13.65 -22.51
C ILE A 628 10.07 14.42 -21.19
N ALA A 629 9.57 13.85 -20.12
CA ALA A 629 9.84 14.28 -18.77
C ALA A 629 10.64 13.19 -18.04
N MET A 630 11.64 13.60 -17.29
CA MET A 630 12.44 12.73 -16.44
C MET A 630 12.33 13.20 -14.99
N SER A 631 12.05 12.27 -14.09
CA SER A 631 12.04 12.53 -12.65
C SER A 631 12.31 11.24 -11.89
N GLY A 632 12.96 11.30 -10.73
CA GLY A 632 12.99 10.18 -9.78
C GLY A 632 11.70 10.05 -8.98
N THR A 633 10.94 11.17 -8.90
CA THR A 633 9.71 11.32 -8.13
C THR A 633 8.68 12.07 -8.97
N PRO A 634 7.98 11.41 -9.90
CA PRO A 634 7.11 12.08 -10.88
C PRO A 634 5.86 12.72 -10.26
N VAL A 635 5.42 12.24 -9.12
CA VAL A 635 4.34 12.80 -8.30
C VAL A 635 4.84 12.79 -6.86
N GLU A 636 4.90 13.94 -6.27
CA GLU A 636 5.51 14.12 -4.97
C GLU A 636 4.48 14.46 -3.88
N ASN A 637 3.59 15.45 -4.09
CA ASN A 637 2.70 15.98 -3.04
C ASN A 637 1.21 15.71 -3.25
N ASN A 638 0.77 15.90 -4.47
CA ASN A 638 -0.64 15.79 -4.77
C ASN A 638 -0.87 15.44 -6.25
N LEU A 639 -2.09 15.00 -6.53
CA LEU A 639 -2.50 14.65 -7.90
C LEU A 639 -2.47 15.85 -8.87
N GLY A 640 -2.50 17.10 -8.39
CA GLY A 640 -2.36 18.30 -9.23
C GLY A 640 -1.00 18.37 -9.93
N GLU A 641 0.07 17.80 -9.32
CA GLU A 641 1.40 17.72 -9.97
C GLU A 641 1.36 16.77 -11.16
N LEU A 642 0.63 15.66 -11.04
CA LEU A 642 0.39 14.72 -12.14
C LEU A 642 -0.35 15.41 -13.28
N TYR A 643 -1.37 16.21 -12.96
CA TYR A 643 -2.07 16.99 -13.97
C TYR A 643 -1.12 17.95 -14.70
N SER A 644 -0.28 18.68 -13.98
CA SER A 644 0.70 19.62 -14.58
C SER A 644 1.69 18.88 -15.50
N LEU A 645 2.20 17.75 -15.07
CA LEU A 645 3.12 16.90 -15.83
C LEU A 645 2.48 16.41 -17.14
N PHE A 646 1.26 15.86 -17.05
CA PHE A 646 0.56 15.38 -18.25
C PHE A 646 0.07 16.51 -19.15
N ARG A 647 -0.21 17.71 -18.60
CA ARG A 647 -0.50 18.90 -19.38
C ARG A 647 0.68 19.29 -20.28
N PHE A 648 1.92 19.05 -19.83
CA PHE A 648 3.10 19.18 -20.67
C PHE A 648 3.23 18.03 -21.67
N LEU A 649 3.19 16.77 -21.22
CA LEU A 649 3.44 15.59 -22.05
C LEU A 649 2.37 15.39 -23.13
N ASN A 650 1.12 15.35 -22.70
CA ASN A 650 -0.05 15.01 -23.49
C ASN A 650 -1.18 16.00 -23.12
N PRO A 651 -1.26 17.18 -23.74
CA PRO A 651 -2.08 18.31 -23.26
C PRO A 651 -3.56 18.02 -23.05
N HIS A 652 -4.13 17.07 -23.78
CA HIS A 652 -5.56 16.74 -23.71
C HIS A 652 -5.86 15.48 -22.87
N PHE A 653 -4.83 14.88 -22.23
CA PHE A 653 -4.94 13.63 -21.49
C PHE A 653 -6.04 13.63 -20.42
N PHE A 654 -6.07 14.64 -19.59
CA PHE A 654 -7.01 14.78 -18.49
C PHE A 654 -8.13 15.80 -18.75
N GLY A 655 -8.13 16.45 -19.90
CA GLY A 655 -9.04 17.54 -20.19
C GLY A 655 -8.73 18.83 -19.40
N SER A 656 -9.76 19.53 -18.92
CA SER A 656 -9.56 20.73 -18.11
C SER A 656 -9.18 20.38 -16.67
N GLU A 657 -8.52 21.30 -15.97
CA GLU A 657 -8.17 21.15 -14.54
C GLU A 657 -9.40 20.87 -13.67
N LYS A 658 -10.52 21.56 -13.96
CA LYS A 658 -11.79 21.33 -13.26
C LYS A 658 -12.27 19.89 -13.41
N MET A 659 -12.24 19.34 -14.63
CA MET A 659 -12.63 17.94 -14.88
C MET A 659 -11.71 16.96 -14.18
N PHE A 660 -10.40 17.23 -14.13
CA PHE A 660 -9.45 16.40 -13.41
C PHE A 660 -9.72 16.40 -11.91
N ASN A 661 -9.99 17.57 -11.34
CA ASN A 661 -10.28 17.73 -9.92
C ASN A 661 -11.56 16.98 -9.53
N GLU A 662 -12.64 17.15 -10.30
CA GLU A 662 -13.91 16.47 -10.04
C GLU A 662 -13.82 14.95 -10.25
N ARG A 663 -13.06 14.49 -11.23
CA ARG A 663 -12.99 13.07 -11.59
C ARG A 663 -11.99 12.26 -10.75
N TYR A 664 -10.85 12.87 -10.40
CA TYR A 664 -9.75 12.17 -9.76
C TYR A 664 -9.34 12.78 -8.42
N LEU A 665 -9.10 14.10 -8.37
CA LEU A 665 -8.49 14.72 -7.20
C LEU A 665 -9.41 14.59 -5.97
N HIS A 666 -10.64 15.07 -6.05
CA HIS A 666 -11.59 15.03 -4.94
C HIS A 666 -11.98 13.60 -4.53
N PRO A 667 -12.35 12.66 -5.44
CA PRO A 667 -12.68 11.30 -5.03
C PRO A 667 -11.52 10.56 -4.37
N ILE A 668 -10.28 10.79 -4.81
CA ILE A 668 -9.12 10.12 -4.24
C ILE A 668 -8.67 10.77 -2.92
N GLN A 669 -8.59 12.12 -2.86
CA GLN A 669 -8.08 12.82 -1.67
C GLN A 669 -9.12 12.92 -0.54
N ASP A 670 -10.38 13.18 -0.87
CA ASP A 670 -11.42 13.44 0.12
C ASP A 670 -12.11 12.14 0.58
N SER A 671 -12.28 11.17 -0.34
CA SER A 671 -13.03 9.93 -0.08
C SER A 671 -12.17 8.67 -0.06
N GLY A 672 -10.91 8.74 -0.48
CA GLY A 672 -10.02 7.57 -0.57
C GLY A 672 -10.48 6.52 -1.59
N ASP A 673 -11.18 6.93 -2.67
CA ASP A 673 -11.79 6.03 -3.65
C ASP A 673 -10.73 5.22 -4.41
N GLU A 674 -10.62 3.94 -4.05
CA GLU A 674 -9.62 3.03 -4.62
C GLU A 674 -9.93 2.65 -6.08
N ASP A 675 -11.19 2.58 -6.45
CA ASP A 675 -11.58 2.24 -7.83
C ASP A 675 -11.18 3.39 -8.77
N VAL A 676 -11.40 4.64 -8.36
CA VAL A 676 -10.95 5.81 -9.10
C VAL A 676 -9.41 5.87 -9.15
N MET A 677 -8.73 5.47 -8.07
CA MET A 677 -7.27 5.40 -8.07
C MET A 677 -6.74 4.32 -9.01
N LYS A 678 -7.35 3.14 -9.05
CA LYS A 678 -7.01 2.06 -9.99
C LYS A 678 -7.23 2.50 -11.44
N ASP A 679 -8.34 3.20 -11.70
CA ASP A 679 -8.64 3.77 -13.02
C ASP A 679 -7.55 4.76 -13.45
N LEU A 680 -7.19 5.71 -12.59
CA LEU A 680 -6.12 6.66 -12.85
C LEU A 680 -4.78 5.97 -13.14
N ARG A 681 -4.38 5.00 -12.31
CA ARG A 681 -3.13 4.23 -12.49
C ARG A 681 -3.10 3.48 -13.83
N SER A 682 -4.18 2.78 -14.18
CA SER A 682 -4.23 2.04 -15.45
C SER A 682 -4.14 2.96 -16.66
N ARG A 683 -4.67 4.17 -16.54
CA ARG A 683 -4.66 5.19 -17.59
C ARG A 683 -3.28 5.79 -17.82
N ILE A 684 -2.53 6.09 -16.74
CA ILE A 684 -1.18 6.69 -16.85
C ILE A 684 -0.09 5.66 -17.13
N TYR A 685 -0.33 4.39 -16.83
CA TYR A 685 0.66 3.31 -16.92
C TYR A 685 1.40 3.24 -18.28
N PRO A 686 0.75 3.37 -19.45
CA PRO A 686 1.46 3.30 -20.72
C PRO A 686 2.48 4.43 -20.96
N PHE A 687 2.30 5.57 -20.30
CA PHE A 687 3.04 6.82 -20.51
C PHE A 687 4.05 7.13 -19.42
N MET A 688 4.11 6.27 -18.38
CA MET A 688 5.03 6.45 -17.25
C MET A 688 5.77 5.16 -16.96
N LEU A 689 7.07 5.15 -17.23
CA LEU A 689 7.95 4.01 -16.93
C LEU A 689 8.70 4.26 -15.63
N ARG A 690 8.40 3.47 -14.60
CA ARG A 690 9.03 3.55 -13.28
C ARG A 690 9.61 2.20 -12.87
N ARG A 691 10.92 2.15 -12.64
CA ARG A 691 11.62 0.95 -12.14
C ARG A 691 12.40 1.30 -10.89
N LEU A 692 12.46 0.37 -9.95
CA LEU A 692 13.21 0.51 -8.71
C LEU A 692 14.57 -0.18 -8.84
N LYS A 693 15.58 0.34 -8.15
CA LYS A 693 16.94 -0.25 -8.14
C LYS A 693 16.93 -1.71 -7.75
N ARG A 694 16.16 -2.06 -6.71
CA ARG A 694 16.04 -3.44 -6.22
C ARG A 694 15.52 -4.44 -7.27
N ASP A 695 14.74 -3.94 -8.24
CA ASP A 695 14.12 -4.81 -9.28
C ASP A 695 15.04 -5.06 -10.46
N VAL A 696 15.94 -4.11 -10.77
CA VAL A 696 16.75 -4.13 -12.00
C VAL A 696 18.26 -4.20 -11.78
N LEU A 697 18.78 -3.85 -10.60
CA LEU A 697 20.21 -3.86 -10.25
C LEU A 697 20.50 -4.90 -9.18
N LYS A 698 20.62 -6.16 -9.57
CA LYS A 698 21.00 -7.26 -8.67
C LYS A 698 22.45 -7.18 -8.17
N ASP A 699 23.31 -6.47 -8.91
CA ASP A 699 24.75 -6.35 -8.62
C ASP A 699 25.09 -5.12 -7.76
N LEU A 700 24.09 -4.29 -7.38
CA LEU A 700 24.35 -3.13 -6.53
C LEU A 700 24.53 -3.63 -5.08
N PRO A 701 25.60 -3.18 -4.37
CA PRO A 701 25.80 -3.55 -2.98
C PRO A 701 24.62 -3.17 -2.09
N ALA A 702 24.47 -3.89 -0.99
CA ALA A 702 23.38 -3.64 -0.05
C ALA A 702 23.42 -2.21 0.53
N LYS A 703 22.25 -1.62 0.77
CA LYS A 703 22.10 -0.38 1.49
C LYS A 703 21.43 -0.68 2.83
N THR A 704 22.06 -0.24 3.92
CA THR A 704 21.52 -0.33 5.28
C THR A 704 21.19 1.07 5.78
N GLU A 705 19.99 1.28 6.27
CA GLU A 705 19.56 2.54 6.84
C GLU A 705 19.23 2.34 8.33
N GLU A 706 19.86 3.12 9.18
CA GLU A 706 19.69 3.06 10.63
C GLU A 706 19.33 4.45 11.17
N THR A 707 18.47 4.46 12.18
CA THR A 707 18.13 5.69 12.91
C THR A 707 18.74 5.64 14.30
N SER A 708 19.67 6.55 14.57
CA SER A 708 20.32 6.70 15.87
C SER A 708 19.61 7.77 16.69
N PHE A 709 18.95 7.35 17.78
CA PHE A 709 18.33 8.26 18.72
C PHE A 709 19.39 8.76 19.72
N ILE A 710 19.59 10.07 19.77
CA ILE A 710 20.65 10.71 20.56
C ILE A 710 20.00 11.41 21.74
N GLU A 711 20.35 11.03 22.95
CA GLU A 711 19.91 11.69 24.17
C GLU A 711 20.65 13.02 24.33
N LEU A 712 19.88 14.07 24.54
CA LEU A 712 20.43 15.41 24.78
C LEU A 712 20.83 15.56 26.26
N GLU A 713 21.89 16.32 26.52
CA GLU A 713 22.25 16.71 27.89
C GLU A 713 21.12 17.48 28.58
N GLU A 714 20.96 17.32 29.90
CA GLU A 714 19.88 17.96 30.66
C GLU A 714 19.87 19.47 30.49
N THR A 715 21.04 20.10 30.43
CA THR A 715 21.18 21.54 30.19
C THR A 715 20.71 21.97 28.82
N HIS A 716 21.01 21.19 27.80
CA HIS A 716 20.55 21.41 26.43
C HIS A 716 19.04 21.21 26.36
N LEU A 717 18.54 20.12 26.93
CA LEU A 717 17.10 19.77 26.92
C LEU A 717 16.29 20.87 27.67
N ALA A 718 16.81 21.43 28.75
CA ALA A 718 16.15 22.52 29.47
C ALA A 718 16.01 23.82 28.61
N VAL A 719 17.06 24.17 27.86
CA VAL A 719 17.00 25.30 26.91
C VAL A 719 15.98 25.04 25.83
N TYR A 720 16.00 23.83 25.26
CA TYR A 720 15.07 23.41 24.23
C TYR A 720 13.60 23.44 24.71
N HIS A 721 13.30 22.88 25.89
CA HIS A 721 11.94 22.84 26.44
C HIS A 721 11.41 24.25 26.75
N ARG A 722 12.25 25.14 27.28
CA ARG A 722 11.86 26.54 27.51
C ARG A 722 11.41 27.21 26.20
N ARG A 723 12.20 27.10 25.14
CA ARG A 723 11.88 27.65 23.81
C ARG A 723 10.64 27.00 23.20
N ARG A 724 10.49 25.68 23.38
CA ARG A 724 9.33 24.97 22.89
C ARG A 724 8.04 25.48 23.55
N GLN A 725 8.07 25.74 24.86
CA GLN A 725 6.91 26.25 25.58
C GLN A 725 6.55 27.68 25.13
N GLU A 726 7.54 28.54 24.90
CA GLU A 726 7.33 29.88 24.36
C GLU A 726 6.61 29.82 23.00
N TYR A 727 7.11 28.98 22.09
CA TYR A 727 6.50 28.81 20.77
C TYR A 727 5.15 28.12 20.81
N LYS A 728 4.94 27.18 21.72
CA LYS A 728 3.64 26.55 21.91
C LYS A 728 2.57 27.57 22.28
N GLN A 729 2.82 28.41 23.28
CA GLN A 729 1.88 29.45 23.69
C GLN A 729 1.55 30.41 22.52
N LEU A 730 2.56 30.78 21.72
CA LEU A 730 2.38 31.66 20.58
C LEU A 730 1.54 30.96 19.46
N ILE A 731 1.80 29.69 19.17
CA ILE A 731 1.11 28.92 18.15
C ILE A 731 -0.33 28.61 18.57
N ASP A 732 -0.57 28.25 19.84
CA ASP A 732 -1.91 28.00 20.38
C ASP A 732 -2.77 29.29 20.31
N GLY A 733 -2.17 30.47 20.54
CA GLY A 733 -2.82 31.75 20.35
C GLY A 733 -3.19 32.04 18.89
N ILE A 734 -2.32 31.67 17.95
CA ILE A 734 -2.59 31.82 16.50
C ILE A 734 -3.70 30.88 16.05
N ILE A 735 -3.68 29.61 16.47
CA ILE A 735 -4.70 28.62 16.12
C ILE A 735 -6.05 29.04 16.73
N GLY A 736 -6.08 29.42 18.01
CA GLY A 736 -7.30 29.84 18.69
C GLY A 736 -7.94 31.11 18.13
N SER A 737 -7.15 32.00 17.50
CA SER A 737 -7.66 33.21 16.83
C SER A 737 -8.15 32.99 15.39
N GLY A 738 -8.01 31.77 14.82
CA GLY A 738 -8.33 31.49 13.43
C GLY A 738 -7.42 32.15 12.40
N ALA A 739 -6.29 32.77 12.86
CA ALA A 739 -5.36 33.52 12.01
C ALA A 739 -4.24 32.67 11.37
N TYR A 740 -4.37 31.34 11.41
CA TYR A 740 -3.31 30.40 10.98
C TYR A 740 -2.78 30.68 9.57
N SER A 741 -3.64 30.86 8.58
CA SER A 741 -3.22 31.11 7.19
C SER A 741 -2.45 32.41 7.01
N LYS A 742 -2.73 33.44 7.80
CA LYS A 742 -2.04 34.75 7.78
C LYS A 742 -0.75 34.74 8.57
N SER A 743 -0.60 33.84 9.52
CA SER A 743 0.54 33.76 10.46
C SER A 743 1.47 32.58 10.20
N SER A 744 1.32 31.91 9.08
CA SER A 744 2.13 30.73 8.70
C SER A 744 3.65 30.99 8.76
N PHE A 745 4.10 32.21 8.46
CA PHE A 745 5.52 32.59 8.55
C PHE A 745 6.07 32.49 9.99
N ILE A 746 5.26 32.86 10.99
CA ILE A 746 5.66 32.77 12.41
C ILE A 746 5.78 31.29 12.81
N VAL A 747 4.83 30.46 12.40
CA VAL A 747 4.86 29.01 12.65
C VAL A 747 6.12 28.39 12.02
N PHE A 748 6.44 28.74 10.76
CA PHE A 748 7.64 28.22 10.11
C PHE A 748 8.93 28.66 10.78
N LYS A 749 8.99 29.91 11.26
CA LYS A 749 10.13 30.41 12.03
C LYS A 749 10.29 29.59 13.31
N ALA A 750 9.21 29.37 14.07
CA ALA A 750 9.24 28.62 15.32
C ALA A 750 9.72 27.16 15.09
N LEU A 751 9.16 26.47 14.10
CA LEU A 751 9.56 25.11 13.78
C LEU A 751 11.03 25.03 13.33
N SER A 752 11.51 26.01 12.54
CA SER A 752 12.92 26.07 12.10
C SER A 752 13.88 26.32 13.25
N GLU A 753 13.53 27.21 14.20
CA GLU A 753 14.35 27.46 15.38
C GLU A 753 14.39 26.24 16.32
N LEU A 754 13.25 25.58 16.56
CA LEU A 754 13.21 24.36 17.38
C LEU A 754 14.07 23.25 16.78
N ARG A 755 14.07 23.06 15.45
CA ARG A 755 14.95 22.09 14.77
C ARG A 755 16.43 22.46 14.94
N ARG A 756 16.77 23.73 14.79
CA ARG A 756 18.15 24.21 14.97
C ARG A 756 18.61 23.99 16.41
N LEU A 757 17.79 24.34 17.40
CA LEU A 757 18.09 24.09 18.80
C LEU A 757 18.24 22.57 19.12
N ALA A 758 17.47 21.71 18.50
CA ALA A 758 17.63 20.27 18.65
C ALA A 758 18.96 19.75 18.06
N SER A 759 19.46 20.38 17.00
CA SER A 759 20.65 19.98 16.25
C SER A 759 21.94 20.63 16.77
N VAL A 760 22.02 21.97 16.73
CA VAL A 760 23.22 22.77 17.02
C VAL A 760 22.85 23.98 17.88
N PRO A 761 22.52 23.78 19.18
CA PRO A 761 22.09 24.86 20.08
C PRO A 761 23.18 25.96 20.30
N GLU A 762 24.44 25.59 20.21
CA GLU A 762 25.58 26.50 20.33
C GLU A 762 25.60 27.60 19.24
N ALA A 763 24.96 27.37 18.10
CA ALA A 763 24.84 28.37 17.05
C ALA A 763 23.96 29.58 17.45
N ASP A 764 23.14 29.44 18.49
CA ASP A 764 22.26 30.52 19.00
C ASP A 764 22.87 31.27 20.16
N GLY A 765 24.00 30.80 20.70
CA GLY A 765 24.64 31.42 21.86
C GLY A 765 23.92 31.25 23.20
N GLU A 766 22.81 30.49 23.22
CA GLU A 766 22.06 30.19 24.45
C GLU A 766 22.59 28.96 25.20
N TYR A 767 23.45 28.19 24.55
CA TYR A 767 24.05 26.98 25.09
C TYR A 767 25.57 27.00 24.91
N GLY A 768 26.31 26.75 25.98
CA GLY A 768 27.76 26.93 26.00
C GLY A 768 28.60 25.65 25.74
N GLY A 769 27.99 24.54 25.48
CA GLY A 769 28.65 23.25 25.23
C GLY A 769 28.46 22.71 23.80
N PRO A 770 29.24 21.73 23.38
CA PRO A 770 29.00 21.04 22.10
C PRO A 770 27.72 20.22 22.17
N SER A 771 26.95 20.17 21.07
CA SER A 771 25.76 19.32 21.02
C SER A 771 26.09 17.82 21.06
N ALA A 772 25.25 17.04 21.70
CA ALA A 772 25.41 15.59 21.77
C ALA A 772 25.48 14.94 20.37
N LYS A 773 24.77 15.48 19.38
CA LYS A 773 24.87 15.04 17.99
C LYS A 773 26.25 15.25 17.38
N ARG A 774 26.89 16.41 17.65
CA ARG A 774 28.24 16.67 17.16
C ARG A 774 29.24 15.70 17.81
N GLN A 775 29.11 15.44 19.11
CA GLN A 775 29.98 14.48 19.78
C GLN A 775 29.79 13.07 19.21
N TYR A 776 28.56 12.61 19.07
CA TYR A 776 28.26 11.31 18.46
C TYR A 776 28.83 11.18 17.03
N LEU A 777 28.66 12.22 16.20
CA LEU A 777 29.20 12.23 14.83
C LEU A 777 30.74 12.16 14.85
N LYS A 778 31.43 12.90 15.75
CA LYS A 778 32.88 12.87 15.91
C LYS A 778 33.37 11.46 16.22
N ASP A 779 32.74 10.79 17.16
CA ASP A 779 33.10 9.44 17.57
C ASP A 779 32.94 8.46 16.40
N MET A 780 31.81 8.48 15.72
CA MET A 780 31.54 7.66 14.53
C MET A 780 32.52 7.94 13.39
N VAL A 781 32.76 9.21 13.03
CA VAL A 781 33.66 9.55 11.93
C VAL A 781 35.10 9.18 12.27
N SER A 782 35.54 9.31 13.53
CA SER A 782 36.85 8.87 13.98
C SER A 782 37.06 7.38 13.73
N GLU A 783 36.09 6.54 14.07
CA GLU A 783 36.12 5.11 13.87
C GLU A 783 36.16 4.73 12.37
N LEU A 784 35.33 5.39 11.55
CA LEU A 784 35.28 5.16 10.12
C LEU A 784 36.61 5.50 9.42
N VAL A 785 37.21 6.62 9.78
CA VAL A 785 38.47 7.08 9.18
C VAL A 785 39.62 6.14 9.54
N GLN A 786 39.66 5.57 10.74
CA GLN A 786 40.64 4.56 11.13
C GLN A 786 40.53 3.26 10.30
N ASN A 787 39.32 2.96 9.81
CA ASN A 787 39.06 1.81 8.93
C ASN A 787 39.11 2.17 7.42
N ASP A 788 39.68 3.30 7.07
CA ASP A 788 39.91 3.81 5.71
C ASP A 788 38.64 4.11 4.91
N HIS A 789 37.49 4.27 5.57
CA HIS A 789 36.21 4.64 4.94
C HIS A 789 36.10 6.13 4.66
N LYS A 790 35.23 6.48 3.70
CA LYS A 790 34.85 7.86 3.37
C LYS A 790 33.38 8.11 3.71
N CYS A 791 33.08 9.27 4.24
CA CYS A 791 31.72 9.62 4.60
C CYS A 791 31.20 10.90 3.94
N LEU A 792 29.86 10.92 3.76
CA LEU A 792 29.08 12.12 3.44
C LEU A 792 28.30 12.56 4.66
N ILE A 793 28.31 13.84 4.94
CA ILE A 793 27.56 14.42 6.07
C ILE A 793 26.60 15.47 5.49
N PHE A 794 25.30 15.20 5.60
CA PHE A 794 24.25 16.08 5.14
C PHE A 794 23.59 16.80 6.32
N THR A 795 23.41 18.11 6.19
CA THR A 795 22.72 18.94 7.16
C THR A 795 21.83 19.98 6.49
N ASN A 796 20.86 20.52 7.19
CA ASN A 796 20.00 21.60 6.70
C ASN A 796 20.51 23.00 7.05
N PHE A 797 21.44 23.11 8.00
CA PHE A 797 21.89 24.40 8.56
C PHE A 797 23.33 24.71 8.16
N LEU A 798 23.58 25.95 7.71
CA LEU A 798 24.93 26.39 7.33
C LEU A 798 25.87 26.36 8.54
N ALA A 799 25.38 26.77 9.71
CA ALA A 799 26.18 26.75 10.93
C ALA A 799 26.68 25.33 11.28
N THR A 800 25.90 24.30 11.00
CA THR A 800 26.33 22.89 11.18
C THR A 800 27.46 22.53 10.24
N VAL A 801 27.46 23.04 9.00
CA VAL A 801 28.55 22.75 8.03
C VAL A 801 29.87 23.29 8.60
N ASP A 802 29.87 24.52 9.11
CA ASP A 802 31.06 25.17 9.64
C ASP A 802 31.54 24.46 10.91
N LEU A 803 30.67 24.26 11.89
CA LEU A 803 30.98 23.62 13.17
C LEU A 803 31.51 22.19 13.02
N VAL A 804 30.89 21.38 12.14
CA VAL A 804 31.34 19.99 11.89
C VAL A 804 32.68 20.00 11.14
N SER A 805 32.87 20.93 10.19
CA SER A 805 34.15 21.07 9.50
C SER A 805 35.30 21.44 10.45
N GLU A 806 35.05 22.35 11.38
CA GLU A 806 36.01 22.73 12.44
C GLU A 806 36.31 21.55 13.37
N ASP A 807 35.30 20.80 13.79
CA ASP A 807 35.46 19.57 14.61
C ASP A 807 36.39 18.57 13.94
N LEU A 808 36.12 18.24 12.67
CA LEU A 808 36.92 17.26 11.92
C LEU A 808 38.34 17.77 11.65
N ALA A 809 38.49 19.07 11.38
CA ALA A 809 39.81 19.68 11.22
C ALA A 809 40.62 19.64 12.55
N ALA A 810 40.00 19.91 13.69
CA ALA A 810 40.63 19.79 14.98
C ALA A 810 41.08 18.35 15.31
N MET A 811 40.38 17.33 14.77
CA MET A 811 40.76 15.94 14.87
C MET A 811 41.82 15.50 13.83
N GLY A 812 42.29 16.41 12.97
CA GLY A 812 43.22 16.10 11.89
C GLY A 812 42.61 15.32 10.73
N ILE A 813 41.28 15.32 10.58
CA ILE A 813 40.59 14.63 9.51
C ILE A 813 40.36 15.59 8.33
N PRO A 814 41.00 15.36 7.18
CA PRO A 814 40.82 16.19 5.98
C PRO A 814 39.38 16.09 5.47
N ASN A 815 38.74 17.24 5.35
CA ASN A 815 37.35 17.30 4.92
C ASN A 815 37.13 18.38 3.85
N LEU A 816 36.00 18.28 3.15
CA LEU A 816 35.53 19.27 2.19
C LEU A 816 34.17 19.77 2.60
N THR A 817 33.86 21.04 2.25
CA THR A 817 32.53 21.61 2.49
C THR A 817 31.92 22.10 1.19
N MET A 818 30.56 21.91 1.05
CA MET A 818 29.81 22.41 -0.09
C MET A 818 28.45 22.96 0.34
N THR A 819 28.22 24.24 -0.02
CA THR A 819 26.97 24.94 0.26
C THR A 819 26.34 25.50 -1.00
N GLY A 820 25.18 26.17 -0.87
CA GLY A 820 24.53 26.87 -1.98
C GLY A 820 25.43 27.93 -2.64
N ALA A 821 26.32 28.55 -1.88
CA ALA A 821 27.25 29.59 -2.31
C ALA A 821 28.51 29.07 -3.06
N THR A 822 28.78 27.77 -2.98
CA THR A 822 29.97 27.17 -3.60
C THR A 822 29.91 27.27 -5.12
N VAL A 823 30.94 27.93 -5.70
CA VAL A 823 31.02 28.20 -7.16
C VAL A 823 31.60 27.01 -7.92
N ASP A 824 32.77 26.49 -7.50
CA ASP A 824 33.42 25.34 -8.16
C ASP A 824 33.13 24.03 -7.45
N ARG A 825 31.92 23.53 -7.71
CA ARG A 825 31.42 22.24 -7.13
C ARG A 825 32.14 21.04 -7.71
N GLN A 826 32.61 21.14 -8.94
CA GLN A 826 33.19 20.02 -9.70
C GLN A 826 34.55 19.65 -9.21
N SER A 827 35.43 20.64 -8.98
CA SER A 827 36.76 20.37 -8.44
C SER A 827 36.66 19.68 -7.07
N LEU A 828 35.68 20.10 -6.23
CA LEU A 828 35.46 19.48 -4.94
C LEU A 828 34.97 18.03 -5.09
N VAL A 829 34.00 17.76 -5.97
CA VAL A 829 33.54 16.41 -6.24
C VAL A 829 34.65 15.53 -6.81
N ARG A 830 35.40 16.03 -7.81
CA ARG A 830 36.52 15.29 -8.37
C ARG A 830 37.59 14.99 -7.31
N ARG A 831 37.94 16.00 -6.50
CA ARG A 831 38.90 15.84 -5.40
C ARG A 831 38.42 14.80 -4.40
N PHE A 832 37.15 14.81 -3.98
CA PHE A 832 36.60 13.79 -3.09
C PHE A 832 36.67 12.38 -3.68
N GLN A 833 36.38 12.26 -4.99
CA GLN A 833 36.39 10.98 -5.69
C GLN A 833 37.80 10.38 -5.87
N THR A 834 38.79 11.22 -6.11
CA THR A 834 40.13 10.76 -6.50
C THR A 834 41.21 10.87 -5.41
N ASP A 835 41.02 11.77 -4.44
CA ASP A 835 41.97 12.01 -3.35
C ASP A 835 41.58 11.18 -2.11
N ASN A 836 42.32 10.11 -1.84
CA ASN A 836 42.06 9.23 -0.70
C ASN A 836 42.41 9.85 0.65
N SER A 837 43.13 10.98 0.67
CA SER A 837 43.40 11.70 1.92
C SER A 837 42.15 12.40 2.44
N VAL A 838 41.24 12.80 1.57
CA VAL A 838 39.95 13.42 1.95
C VAL A 838 38.96 12.36 2.40
N LYS A 839 38.59 12.38 3.69
CA LYS A 839 37.73 11.35 4.30
C LYS A 839 36.28 11.76 4.48
N ALA A 840 36.00 13.03 4.65
CA ALA A 840 34.65 13.54 4.88
C ALA A 840 34.26 14.62 3.85
N PHE A 841 33.00 14.60 3.43
CA PHE A 841 32.42 15.67 2.62
C PHE A 841 31.12 16.15 3.24
N ILE A 842 31.12 17.38 3.74
CA ILE A 842 30.03 18.00 4.48
C ILE A 842 29.26 18.90 3.53
N MET A 843 27.95 18.74 3.46
CA MET A 843 27.15 19.57 2.56
C MET A 843 25.73 19.79 3.04
N THR A 844 25.14 20.88 2.57
CA THR A 844 23.70 21.05 2.83
C THR A 844 22.88 20.03 2.04
N LEU A 845 21.82 19.51 2.65
CA LEU A 845 20.95 18.48 2.06
C LEU A 845 20.44 18.92 0.68
N LYS A 846 20.03 20.17 0.56
CA LYS A 846 19.57 20.78 -0.69
C LYS A 846 20.65 20.84 -1.79
N THR A 847 21.90 21.01 -1.42
CA THR A 847 23.04 21.00 -2.37
C THR A 847 23.39 19.57 -2.76
N GLY A 848 23.43 18.65 -1.79
CA GLY A 848 23.71 17.23 -2.02
C GLY A 848 22.63 16.54 -2.84
N GLY A 849 21.38 16.96 -2.77
CA GLY A 849 20.28 16.44 -3.57
C GLY A 849 20.41 16.67 -5.09
N THR A 850 21.36 17.48 -5.56
CA THR A 850 21.45 17.89 -6.96
C THR A 850 22.58 17.20 -7.75
N GLY A 851 22.25 16.12 -8.46
CA GLY A 851 22.99 15.57 -9.61
C GLY A 851 24.48 15.16 -9.43
N LEU A 852 25.00 15.15 -8.22
CA LEU A 852 26.38 14.82 -7.92
C LEU A 852 26.62 13.30 -8.02
N ASN A 853 27.83 12.87 -8.35
CA ASN A 853 28.28 11.50 -8.24
C ASN A 853 29.30 11.38 -7.09
N LEU A 854 28.94 10.65 -6.03
CA LEU A 854 29.71 10.57 -4.79
C LEU A 854 29.93 9.10 -4.35
N THR A 855 30.16 8.22 -5.32
CA THR A 855 30.31 6.78 -5.12
C THR A 855 31.59 6.38 -4.37
N ALA A 856 32.51 7.29 -4.11
CA ALA A 856 33.65 7.03 -3.24
C ALA A 856 33.30 6.90 -1.77
N ALA A 857 32.12 7.40 -1.37
CA ALA A 857 31.65 7.26 0.01
C ALA A 857 30.80 6.00 0.17
N ASP A 858 30.99 5.33 1.27
CA ASP A 858 30.22 4.17 1.71
C ASP A 858 29.46 4.40 3.04
N TYR A 859 29.72 5.55 3.71
CA TYR A 859 28.99 6.00 4.89
C TYR A 859 28.31 7.33 4.66
N ILE A 860 27.07 7.46 5.13
CA ILE A 860 26.25 8.66 4.99
C ILE A 860 25.64 9.01 6.33
N PHE A 861 25.77 10.25 6.74
CA PHE A 861 25.15 10.81 7.92
C PHE A 861 24.13 11.88 7.53
N ILE A 862 22.86 11.68 7.91
CA ILE A 862 21.84 12.72 7.89
C ILE A 862 21.82 13.32 9.29
N PHE A 863 22.47 14.47 9.45
CA PHE A 863 22.69 15.09 10.75
C PHE A 863 21.41 15.64 11.37
N ASP A 864 20.55 16.24 10.53
CA ASP A 864 19.24 16.72 10.93
C ASP A 864 18.20 16.33 9.88
N PRO A 865 17.09 15.69 10.31
CA PRO A 865 16.08 15.19 9.39
C PRO A 865 15.38 16.35 8.67
N TRP A 866 14.93 16.10 7.45
CA TRP A 866 14.14 17.04 6.67
C TRP A 866 12.67 16.64 6.70
N TRP A 867 11.78 17.58 6.45
CA TRP A 867 10.33 17.33 6.34
C TRP A 867 9.97 16.28 5.29
N ASN A 868 10.81 16.14 4.26
CA ASN A 868 10.64 15.26 3.12
C ASN A 868 11.72 14.18 3.06
N SER A 869 11.28 12.96 3.25
CA SER A 869 12.11 11.78 3.08
C SER A 869 12.65 11.61 1.65
N ALA A 870 11.96 12.15 0.62
CA ALA A 870 12.40 12.05 -0.75
C ALA A 870 13.72 12.81 -1.01
N VAL A 871 13.91 14.00 -0.39
CA VAL A 871 15.17 14.76 -0.50
C VAL A 871 16.32 14.04 0.19
N GLU A 872 16.05 13.43 1.35
CA GLU A 872 17.05 12.57 2.02
C GLU A 872 17.43 11.39 1.13
N SER A 873 16.43 10.69 0.59
CA SER A 873 16.66 9.56 -0.33
C SER A 873 17.45 10.00 -1.56
N GLN A 874 17.16 11.19 -2.12
CA GLN A 874 17.94 11.75 -3.23
C GLN A 874 19.41 11.98 -2.84
N ALA A 875 19.69 12.47 -1.64
CA ALA A 875 21.05 12.69 -1.16
C ALA A 875 21.79 11.35 -0.94
N ILE A 876 21.11 10.36 -0.36
CA ILE A 876 21.64 8.99 -0.17
C ILE A 876 21.97 8.35 -1.53
N ASP A 877 21.12 8.52 -2.51
CA ASP A 877 21.27 7.98 -3.86
C ASP A 877 22.48 8.56 -4.65
N ARG A 878 23.16 9.58 -4.13
CA ARG A 878 24.41 10.07 -4.69
C ARG A 878 25.59 9.15 -4.45
N ALA A 879 25.59 8.40 -3.36
CA ALA A 879 26.56 7.37 -3.06
C ALA A 879 26.07 5.97 -3.49
N HIS A 880 24.78 5.63 -3.29
CA HIS A 880 24.20 4.35 -3.62
C HIS A 880 23.64 4.34 -5.05
N ARG A 881 24.53 4.20 -6.03
CA ARG A 881 24.23 4.20 -7.47
C ARG A 881 25.20 3.33 -8.25
N ILE A 882 24.95 3.17 -9.55
CA ILE A 882 25.85 2.43 -10.47
C ILE A 882 27.27 2.97 -10.33
N GLY A 883 28.22 2.08 -10.04
CA GLY A 883 29.63 2.42 -9.77
C GLY A 883 30.02 2.33 -8.30
N GLN A 884 29.07 2.10 -7.40
CA GLN A 884 29.37 1.76 -6.01
C GLN A 884 29.82 0.30 -5.90
N THR A 885 30.91 0.07 -5.20
CA THR A 885 31.50 -1.26 -4.99
C THR A 885 31.35 -1.76 -3.55
N ASN A 886 31.10 -0.86 -2.61
CA ASN A 886 30.99 -1.16 -1.18
C ASN A 886 29.52 -1.11 -0.71
N PRO A 887 29.14 -1.90 0.30
CA PRO A 887 27.87 -1.68 1.00
C PRO A 887 27.76 -0.25 1.53
N VAL A 888 26.59 0.34 1.42
CA VAL A 888 26.35 1.73 1.85
C VAL A 888 25.58 1.72 3.16
N PHE A 889 26.11 2.42 4.16
CA PHE A 889 25.50 2.58 5.48
C PHE A 889 25.02 4.02 5.64
N CYS A 890 23.76 4.19 5.97
CA CYS A 890 23.15 5.50 6.17
C CYS A 890 22.61 5.63 7.60
N TYR A 891 23.12 6.61 8.35
CA TYR A 891 22.71 6.91 9.71
C TYR A 891 21.93 8.21 9.76
N ARG A 892 20.67 8.14 10.29
CA ARG A 892 19.89 9.33 10.63
C ARG A 892 20.05 9.64 12.10
N LEU A 893 20.59 10.84 12.41
CA LEU A 893 20.80 11.28 13.78
C LEU A 893 19.58 12.07 14.26
N ILE A 894 18.83 11.50 15.20
CA ILE A 894 17.59 12.07 15.71
C ILE A 894 17.79 12.44 17.19
N ALA A 895 17.59 13.71 17.54
CA ALA A 895 17.57 14.13 18.93
C ALA A 895 16.28 13.65 19.60
N LYS A 896 16.43 12.80 20.61
CA LYS A 896 15.33 12.22 21.38
C LYS A 896 14.57 13.29 22.17
N ASP A 897 13.28 13.11 22.38
CA ASP A 897 12.38 14.03 23.08
C ASP A 897 12.29 15.44 22.46
N THR A 898 12.54 15.55 21.14
CA THR A 898 12.49 16.82 20.40
C THR A 898 11.53 16.78 19.21
N ILE A 899 11.40 17.93 18.55
CA ILE A 899 10.63 18.04 17.30
C ILE A 899 11.11 17.09 16.19
N GLU A 900 12.39 16.68 16.21
CA GLU A 900 12.94 15.80 15.18
C GLU A 900 12.31 14.41 15.22
N GLU A 901 12.08 13.85 16.39
CA GLU A 901 11.41 12.58 16.60
C GLU A 901 9.96 12.65 16.09
N ARG A 902 9.27 13.73 16.42
CA ARG A 902 7.89 13.97 15.96
C ARG A 902 7.77 14.16 14.45
N ILE A 903 8.76 14.82 13.84
CA ILE A 903 8.84 14.94 12.37
C ILE A 903 8.95 13.56 11.74
N MET A 904 9.79 12.69 12.29
CA MET A 904 9.96 11.32 11.78
C MET A 904 8.67 10.49 11.91
N GLU A 905 7.97 10.60 13.05
CA GLU A 905 6.68 9.94 13.24
C GLU A 905 5.61 10.45 12.27
N LEU A 906 5.58 11.78 12.07
CA LEU A 906 4.66 12.39 11.10
C LEU A 906 4.97 11.95 9.67
N GLN A 907 6.26 11.87 9.31
CA GLN A 907 6.70 11.30 8.03
C GLN A 907 6.23 9.86 7.88
N LYS A 908 6.38 9.02 8.90
CA LYS A 908 5.95 7.61 8.88
C LYS A 908 4.44 7.50 8.68
N ARG A 909 3.63 8.24 9.43
CA ARG A 909 2.17 8.30 9.25
C ARG A 909 1.77 8.75 7.84
N LYS A 910 2.44 9.78 7.31
CA LYS A 910 2.19 10.28 5.94
C LYS A 910 2.70 9.34 4.87
N SER A 911 3.80 8.61 5.11
CA SER A 911 4.33 7.59 4.21
C SER A 911 3.43 6.35 4.15
N ASP A 912 2.83 5.93 5.25
CA ASP A 912 1.87 4.83 5.30
C ASP A 912 0.56 5.20 4.56
N LEU A 913 0.15 6.46 4.64
CA LEU A 913 -0.92 7.04 3.81
C LEU A 913 -0.48 7.31 2.36
N ALA A 914 0.79 7.63 2.12
CA ALA A 914 1.39 7.96 0.82
C ALA A 914 2.15 6.79 0.17
N GLY A 915 2.37 5.68 0.84
CA GLY A 915 2.59 4.37 0.21
C GLY A 915 1.42 4.04 -0.73
N ALA A 916 0.27 4.67 -0.48
CA ALA A 916 -0.85 4.81 -1.40
C ALA A 916 -0.74 6.05 -2.32
N LEU A 917 -0.07 7.16 -1.94
CA LEU A 917 0.03 8.44 -2.68
C LEU A 917 1.25 9.26 -2.19
N LEU A 918 2.16 9.53 -3.01
CA LEU A 918 3.48 10.18 -2.97
C LEU A 918 3.53 11.66 -2.45
N SER A 919 4.52 12.10 -1.64
CA SER A 919 4.60 13.43 -0.94
C SER A 919 5.85 14.29 -1.18
N ASP A 920 5.80 15.64 -0.96
CA ASP A 920 6.90 16.61 -1.18
C ASP A 920 7.02 17.90 -0.31
N ASP A 921 8.17 18.58 -0.32
CA ASP A 921 8.78 19.44 0.68
C ASP A 921 8.32 20.89 0.88
N ALA A 922 8.24 21.67 -0.16
CA ALA A 922 7.79 23.06 -0.03
C ALA A 922 6.26 23.13 0.09
N GLY A 923 5.59 22.08 -0.38
CA GLY A 923 4.19 21.83 -0.10
C GLY A 923 3.95 21.24 1.28
N ALA A 924 4.86 20.36 1.81
CA ALA A 924 4.66 19.69 3.10
C ALA A 924 4.56 20.71 4.25
N LEU A 925 5.38 21.74 4.26
CA LEU A 925 5.29 22.82 5.25
C LEU A 925 4.04 23.70 5.07
N LYS A 926 3.58 23.90 3.83
CA LYS A 926 2.31 24.60 3.53
C LYS A 926 1.08 23.71 3.72
N ALA A 927 1.27 22.41 3.72
CA ALA A 927 0.21 21.42 3.90
C ALA A 927 0.11 20.89 5.34
N LEU A 928 0.90 21.42 6.29
CA LEU A 928 0.73 21.13 7.71
C LEU A 928 -0.61 21.69 8.16
N SER A 929 -1.50 20.81 8.63
CA SER A 929 -2.73 21.24 9.27
C SER A 929 -2.45 21.90 10.62
N PRO A 930 -3.35 22.72 11.16
CA PRO A 930 -3.22 23.23 12.52
C PRO A 930 -3.00 22.13 13.56
N GLU A 931 -3.61 20.94 13.35
CA GLU A 931 -3.46 19.74 14.18
C GLU A 931 -2.05 19.16 14.08
N ASP A 932 -1.47 19.07 12.86
CA ASP A 932 -0.09 18.65 12.66
C ASP A 932 0.89 19.55 13.41
N VAL A 933 0.67 20.86 13.33
CA VAL A 933 1.52 21.86 14.02
C VAL A 933 1.37 21.77 15.54
N ALA A 934 0.14 21.63 16.03
CA ALA A 934 -0.13 21.42 17.46
C ALA A 934 0.55 20.13 17.96
N TYR A 935 0.52 19.06 17.17
CA TYR A 935 1.24 17.82 17.47
C TYR A 935 2.76 18.02 17.56
N LEU A 936 3.35 18.74 16.59
CA LEU A 936 4.80 18.98 16.54
C LEU A 936 5.33 19.78 17.75
N VAL A 937 4.54 20.68 18.31
CA VAL A 937 4.91 21.56 19.42
C VAL A 937 4.31 21.12 20.76
N GLY A 938 3.44 20.13 20.80
CA GLY A 938 2.70 19.64 21.98
C GLY A 938 3.57 19.10 23.12
N ASP A 939 2.99 18.81 24.30
CA ASP A 939 3.74 18.42 25.53
C ASP A 939 3.84 16.89 25.74
N SER A 940 2.99 16.07 25.12
CA SER A 940 2.98 14.62 25.34
C SER A 940 3.85 13.89 24.31
N PHE A 941 4.81 13.13 24.81
CA PHE A 941 5.46 12.01 24.11
C PHE A 941 4.66 10.75 24.36
#